data_2ad592cbd01cc121e04ff08aec046534
#
_entry.id   2ad592cbd01cc121e04ff08aec046534
#
_cell.length_a   1.000
_cell.length_b   1.000
_cell.length_c   1.000
_cell.angle_alpha   90.00
_cell.angle_beta   90.00
_cell.angle_gamma   90.00
#
_symmetry.space_group_name_H-M   'P 1'
#
loop_
_entity.id
_entity.type
_entity.pdbx_description
1 polymer ?
#
loop_
_entity_poly.entity_id
_entity_poly.type
_entity_poly.pdbx_seq_one_letter_code
_entity_poly.pdbx_strand_id
1 'polypeptide(L)'
;MGKQLSDPRQRLLDAGLKHFANRGYAGTSVHDITEEAKVTKPTLYYYFKSKAGLFQALVDQAMEERMRLMRETAPPEKETVDQLTDMIVAVTDFARRQPDLLRLCFSVAFAAPKEIPQDFKKHHKMHESYQFVREIIKTGLERGVLNKEFTVDELTQSYFQLIQHAVVLTVFESKFKKMSPSACLPPKIEPRRKVELFLCGAANRETFPSNAMSRNRNGTMTKVLAFVAGLSLSLLSAHGQSTNAPSTNSPPAETASTNYPTTTNAPDTTGTNPAATNATPSLADVRPVPLAVRASHPELATVSPIREDARDPHALDLQTCFQLTAIRDDSLKISMHDIEIARAQLSQSIAALWPTFTATNDQQFLHYRNSSNQSVSILGNSTISGNRNYTSQSHVTMNYTLFDGGQNWNTVGASSAAVAAKRDTLSRDYETIYQNVAQAFYDVLQFEGDMVIQADLIDALKARVDDLKDRVSLGRSRPSELLQAQTDLANAKVTYEQQRGSLNAARETVAFYIGIPSSEFKLKETQKFPTATQLESYIARSGTRPDVLSQLESLRQAERNLSVAEGKFFPTITANGDFLSSQDPTSNQIDATMTIEASMPIFDGGLIIAQVHQNKELVRQSRLNVEQLQRTADEDTRTAYANFTSSISQVVVLREAAQFAAKNLEAQVDDYRKGVVSNLDVLTALQDYQTARQQLHNANMQARLNLINLHVAAGLAATGPNADNHALPITNTPVVSH
;
A
#
# COMPACT_ATOMS: atom_id res chain seq x y z
N MET A 1 -37.52 -28.85 38.26
CA MET A 1 -37.34 -27.41 38.47
C MET A 1 -38.17 -26.68 37.43
N GLY A 2 -39.31 -26.08 37.85
CA GLY A 2 -40.25 -25.42 36.94
C GLY A 2 -39.65 -24.14 36.36
N LYS A 3 -39.72 -23.99 35.03
CA LYS A 3 -39.52 -22.71 34.38
C LYS A 3 -40.56 -21.73 34.89
N GLN A 4 -40.16 -20.72 35.69
CA GLN A 4 -41.03 -19.58 35.99
C GLN A 4 -41.48 -19.00 34.63
N LEU A 5 -42.78 -19.04 34.39
CA LEU A 5 -43.40 -18.40 33.23
C LEU A 5 -43.17 -16.90 33.39
N SER A 6 -42.33 -16.32 32.48
CA SER A 6 -42.10 -14.88 32.39
C SER A 6 -43.46 -14.15 32.30
N ASP A 7 -43.52 -12.94 32.84
CA ASP A 7 -44.68 -12.05 32.84
C ASP A 7 -45.30 -11.98 31.42
N PRO A 8 -46.64 -12.12 31.29
CA PRO A 8 -47.33 -11.99 29.99
C PRO A 8 -46.96 -10.73 29.21
N ARG A 9 -46.68 -9.63 29.92
CA ARG A 9 -46.18 -8.38 29.29
C ARG A 9 -44.82 -8.57 28.61
N GLN A 10 -43.88 -9.24 29.29
CA GLN A 10 -42.55 -9.49 28.74
C GLN A 10 -42.60 -10.46 27.54
N ARG A 11 -43.42 -11.49 27.59
CA ARG A 11 -43.60 -12.42 26.47
C ARG A 11 -44.15 -11.73 25.22
N LEU A 12 -45.04 -10.74 25.38
CA LEU A 12 -45.56 -9.92 24.29
C LEU A 12 -44.48 -9.00 23.70
N LEU A 13 -43.62 -8.43 24.54
CA LEU A 13 -42.46 -7.61 24.07
C LEU A 13 -41.48 -8.49 23.29
N ASP A 14 -41.12 -9.67 23.79
CA ASP A 14 -40.16 -10.56 23.13
C ASP A 14 -40.69 -11.07 21.78
N ALA A 15 -41.96 -11.49 21.72
CA ALA A 15 -42.64 -11.93 20.50
C ALA A 15 -42.79 -10.75 19.51
N GLY A 16 -43.22 -9.58 20.00
CA GLY A 16 -43.32 -8.36 19.19
C GLY A 16 -41.98 -7.96 18.58
N LEU A 17 -40.90 -7.96 19.37
CA LEU A 17 -39.58 -7.67 18.90
C LEU A 17 -39.14 -8.61 17.77
N LYS A 18 -39.32 -9.92 17.96
CA LYS A 18 -38.96 -10.94 16.96
C LYS A 18 -39.71 -10.74 15.64
N HIS A 19 -41.01 -10.48 15.70
CA HIS A 19 -41.83 -10.29 14.48
C HIS A 19 -41.55 -8.94 13.80
N PHE A 20 -41.51 -7.84 14.55
CA PHE A 20 -41.26 -6.52 13.98
C PHE A 20 -39.86 -6.36 13.42
N ALA A 21 -38.83 -6.94 14.05
CA ALA A 21 -37.45 -6.89 13.54
C ALA A 21 -37.26 -7.68 12.25
N ASN A 22 -38.08 -8.72 11.99
CA ASN A 22 -37.92 -9.59 10.83
C ASN A 22 -38.88 -9.24 9.66
N ARG A 23 -40.12 -8.80 9.96
CA ARG A 23 -41.22 -8.57 8.98
C ARG A 23 -41.67 -7.12 8.89
N GLY A 24 -41.08 -6.22 9.71
CA GLY A 24 -41.55 -4.84 9.84
C GLY A 24 -42.88 -4.70 10.53
N TYR A 25 -43.31 -3.44 10.75
CA TYR A 25 -44.61 -3.17 11.39
C TYR A 25 -45.79 -3.61 10.52
N ALA A 26 -45.80 -3.27 9.24
CA ALA A 26 -46.90 -3.60 8.31
C ALA A 26 -47.06 -5.10 8.13
N GLY A 27 -45.99 -5.87 8.00
CA GLY A 27 -45.97 -7.31 7.76
C GLY A 27 -46.26 -8.20 8.99
N THR A 28 -46.47 -7.60 10.16
CA THR A 28 -46.72 -8.34 11.41
C THR A 28 -48.18 -8.21 11.83
N SER A 29 -48.86 -9.34 12.10
CA SER A 29 -50.24 -9.35 12.62
C SER A 29 -50.27 -9.49 14.15
N VAL A 30 -51.38 -9.00 14.75
CA VAL A 30 -51.61 -9.20 16.19
C VAL A 30 -51.75 -10.70 16.53
N HIS A 31 -52.25 -11.49 15.57
CA HIS A 31 -52.39 -12.94 15.77
C HIS A 31 -51.02 -13.61 15.92
N ASP A 32 -50.07 -13.32 15.02
CA ASP A 32 -48.74 -13.91 15.06
C ASP A 32 -48.01 -13.59 16.38
N ILE A 33 -48.15 -12.35 16.88
CA ILE A 33 -47.55 -11.92 18.15
C ILE A 33 -48.19 -12.68 19.34
N THR A 34 -49.50 -12.79 19.37
CA THR A 34 -50.20 -13.43 20.50
C THR A 34 -50.03 -14.94 20.50
N GLU A 35 -49.92 -15.57 19.33
CA GLU A 35 -49.62 -16.99 19.18
C GLU A 35 -48.20 -17.31 19.66
N GLU A 36 -47.21 -16.57 19.22
CA GLU A 36 -45.81 -16.73 19.66
C GLU A 36 -45.64 -16.47 21.14
N ALA A 37 -46.30 -15.43 21.69
CA ALA A 37 -46.27 -15.09 23.11
C ALA A 37 -47.09 -16.08 23.99
N LYS A 38 -47.90 -16.97 23.39
CA LYS A 38 -48.84 -17.88 24.07
C LYS A 38 -49.75 -17.13 25.00
N VAL A 39 -50.35 -16.05 24.51
CA VAL A 39 -51.36 -15.24 25.24
C VAL A 39 -52.55 -14.94 24.33
N THR A 40 -53.65 -14.49 24.92
CA THR A 40 -54.86 -14.13 24.14
C THR A 40 -54.78 -12.70 23.59
N LYS A 41 -55.54 -12.42 22.51
CA LYS A 41 -55.62 -11.05 21.94
C LYS A 41 -56.04 -10.01 22.98
N PRO A 42 -57.07 -10.25 23.86
CA PRO A 42 -57.40 -9.34 24.93
C PRO A 42 -56.23 -8.98 25.85
N THR A 43 -55.31 -9.92 26.11
CA THR A 43 -54.11 -9.68 26.94
C THR A 43 -53.19 -8.63 26.29
N LEU A 44 -52.98 -8.67 24.96
CA LEU A 44 -52.20 -7.68 24.26
C LEU A 44 -52.84 -6.28 24.36
N TYR A 45 -54.18 -6.21 24.13
CA TYR A 45 -54.89 -4.93 24.22
C TYR A 45 -54.93 -4.37 25.65
N TYR A 46 -54.94 -5.23 26.65
CA TYR A 46 -54.86 -4.82 28.07
C TYR A 46 -53.55 -4.10 28.37
N TYR A 47 -52.38 -4.67 27.94
CA TYR A 47 -51.08 -4.10 28.27
C TYR A 47 -50.66 -2.95 27.33
N PHE A 48 -50.97 -3.03 26.04
CA PHE A 48 -50.43 -2.14 25.01
C PHE A 48 -51.48 -1.34 24.22
N LYS A 49 -52.74 -1.55 24.47
CA LYS A 49 -53.90 -0.92 23.82
C LYS A 49 -54.05 -1.24 22.31
N SER A 50 -52.94 -1.36 21.57
CA SER A 50 -52.94 -1.66 20.16
C SER A 50 -51.59 -2.28 19.71
N LYS A 51 -51.52 -2.79 18.47
CA LYS A 51 -50.27 -3.20 17.84
C LYS A 51 -49.29 -2.03 17.77
N ALA A 52 -49.78 -0.82 17.50
CA ALA A 52 -48.99 0.41 17.49
C ALA A 52 -48.41 0.73 18.87
N GLY A 53 -49.18 0.53 19.94
CA GLY A 53 -48.71 0.73 21.32
C GLY A 53 -47.62 -0.25 21.73
N LEU A 54 -47.71 -1.52 21.31
CA LEU A 54 -46.63 -2.50 21.53
C LEU A 54 -45.35 -2.10 20.75
N PHE A 55 -45.49 -1.68 19.49
CA PHE A 55 -44.41 -1.22 18.68
C PHE A 55 -43.70 0.02 19.30
N GLN A 56 -44.48 1.02 19.72
CA GLN A 56 -43.97 2.21 20.40
C GLN A 56 -43.23 1.83 21.71
N ALA A 57 -43.77 0.92 22.51
CA ALA A 57 -43.12 0.48 23.75
C ALA A 57 -41.76 -0.20 23.52
N LEU A 58 -41.61 -0.96 22.43
CA LEU A 58 -40.34 -1.58 22.05
C LEU A 58 -39.30 -0.55 21.59
N VAL A 59 -39.72 0.43 20.79
CA VAL A 59 -38.81 1.53 20.34
C VAL A 59 -38.40 2.38 21.55
N ASP A 60 -39.35 2.69 22.44
CA ASP A 60 -39.06 3.46 23.65
C ASP A 60 -38.08 2.74 24.55
N GLN A 61 -38.25 1.43 24.74
CA GLN A 61 -37.33 0.58 25.52
C GLN A 61 -35.91 0.60 24.92
N ALA A 62 -35.78 0.50 23.59
CA ALA A 62 -34.47 0.53 22.91
C ALA A 62 -33.78 1.87 23.12
N MET A 63 -34.52 2.97 23.01
CA MET A 63 -33.97 4.31 23.19
C MET A 63 -33.59 4.60 24.64
N GLU A 64 -34.38 4.14 25.61
CA GLU A 64 -34.08 4.25 27.05
C GLU A 64 -32.81 3.50 27.41
N GLU A 65 -32.67 2.26 26.96
CA GLU A 65 -31.50 1.43 27.24
C GLU A 65 -30.24 2.06 26.63
N ARG A 66 -30.32 2.56 25.39
CA ARG A 66 -29.22 3.28 24.74
C ARG A 66 -28.82 4.52 25.54
N MET A 67 -29.79 5.33 25.99
CA MET A 67 -29.50 6.54 26.78
C MET A 67 -28.90 6.18 28.14
N ARG A 68 -29.40 5.13 28.79
CA ARG A 68 -28.85 4.62 30.05
C ARG A 68 -27.37 4.26 29.89
N LEU A 69 -27.03 3.47 28.85
CA LEU A 69 -25.67 3.05 28.55
C LEU A 69 -24.75 4.27 28.25
N MET A 70 -25.22 5.24 27.49
CA MET A 70 -24.45 6.46 27.19
C MET A 70 -24.14 7.26 28.47
N ARG A 71 -25.09 7.41 29.38
CA ARG A 71 -24.89 8.11 30.66
C ARG A 71 -23.99 7.35 31.62
N GLU A 72 -24.11 6.04 31.70
CA GLU A 72 -23.30 5.19 32.59
C GLU A 72 -21.83 5.14 32.13
N THR A 73 -21.59 5.16 30.83
CA THR A 73 -20.22 5.03 30.27
C THR A 73 -19.47 6.34 30.15
N ALA A 74 -20.18 7.47 30.08
CA ALA A 74 -19.59 8.81 29.91
C ALA A 74 -19.95 9.75 31.09
N PRO A 75 -19.54 9.45 32.34
CA PRO A 75 -19.76 10.37 33.45
C PRO A 75 -18.92 11.65 33.29
N PRO A 76 -19.38 12.80 33.85
CA PRO A 76 -18.76 14.12 33.65
C PRO A 76 -17.33 14.23 34.15
N GLU A 77 -16.89 13.35 35.04
CA GLU A 77 -15.54 13.33 35.64
C GLU A 77 -14.48 12.75 34.70
N LYS A 78 -14.88 12.01 33.66
CA LYS A 78 -13.95 11.45 32.66
C LYS A 78 -13.45 12.52 31.68
N GLU A 79 -12.28 12.26 31.11
CA GLU A 79 -11.78 13.08 30.00
C GLU A 79 -12.67 12.92 28.74
N THR A 80 -12.82 14.00 27.99
CA THR A 80 -13.70 14.03 26.78
C THR A 80 -13.38 12.90 25.79
N VAL A 81 -12.10 12.56 25.60
CA VAL A 81 -11.66 11.49 24.70
C VAL A 81 -12.13 10.12 25.18
N ASP A 82 -12.00 9.87 26.49
CA ASP A 82 -12.42 8.61 27.09
C ASP A 82 -13.95 8.50 27.12
N GLN A 83 -14.68 9.58 27.38
CA GLN A 83 -16.14 9.61 27.30
C GLN A 83 -16.63 9.21 25.90
N LEU A 84 -16.06 9.81 24.84
CA LEU A 84 -16.42 9.50 23.45
C LEU A 84 -16.03 8.05 23.09
N THR A 85 -14.86 7.57 23.54
CA THR A 85 -14.41 6.20 23.30
C THR A 85 -15.32 5.17 23.96
N ASP A 86 -15.60 5.34 25.23
CA ASP A 86 -16.41 4.40 26.02
C ASP A 86 -17.85 4.34 25.51
N MET A 87 -18.41 5.45 25.04
CA MET A 87 -19.73 5.48 24.41
C MET A 87 -19.79 4.62 23.13
N ILE A 88 -18.78 4.72 22.24
CA ILE A 88 -18.74 3.86 21.03
C ILE A 88 -18.65 2.38 21.42
N VAL A 89 -17.79 2.05 22.38
CA VAL A 89 -17.66 0.68 22.89
C VAL A 89 -19.00 0.17 23.42
N ALA A 90 -19.65 0.95 24.28
CA ALA A 90 -20.92 0.55 24.90
C ALA A 90 -22.06 0.37 23.88
N VAL A 91 -22.18 1.29 22.92
CA VAL A 91 -23.22 1.20 21.88
C VAL A 91 -22.95 0.05 20.90
N THR A 92 -21.70 -0.24 20.58
CA THR A 92 -21.36 -1.40 19.73
C THR A 92 -21.54 -2.72 20.46
N ASP A 93 -21.25 -2.79 21.75
CA ASP A 93 -21.53 -3.97 22.57
C ASP A 93 -23.04 -4.21 22.78
N PHE A 94 -23.81 -3.16 22.94
CA PHE A 94 -25.28 -3.24 22.94
C PHE A 94 -25.79 -3.80 21.60
N ALA A 95 -25.26 -3.33 20.47
CA ALA A 95 -25.58 -3.83 19.14
C ALA A 95 -25.31 -5.34 18.98
N ARG A 96 -24.25 -5.85 19.60
CA ARG A 96 -23.92 -7.28 19.59
C ARG A 96 -24.85 -8.11 20.46
N ARG A 97 -25.26 -7.59 21.63
CA ARG A 97 -26.11 -8.31 22.58
C ARG A 97 -27.57 -8.33 22.16
N GLN A 98 -28.05 -7.25 21.54
CA GLN A 98 -29.45 -7.08 21.16
C GLN A 98 -29.64 -6.62 19.71
N PRO A 99 -29.24 -7.44 18.73
CA PRO A 99 -29.26 -7.05 17.31
C PRO A 99 -30.68 -6.82 16.78
N ASP A 100 -31.69 -7.51 17.29
CA ASP A 100 -33.08 -7.39 16.84
C ASP A 100 -33.72 -6.07 17.31
N LEU A 101 -33.39 -5.62 18.52
CA LEU A 101 -33.83 -4.31 19.02
C LEU A 101 -33.26 -3.17 18.20
N LEU A 102 -32.00 -3.31 17.79
CA LEU A 102 -31.36 -2.34 16.96
C LEU A 102 -31.92 -2.33 15.53
N ARG A 103 -32.21 -3.51 14.96
CA ARG A 103 -32.88 -3.61 13.64
C ARG A 103 -34.24 -2.89 13.65
N LEU A 104 -34.99 -3.06 14.75
CA LEU A 104 -36.25 -2.34 14.94
C LEU A 104 -36.05 -0.83 14.91
N CYS A 105 -35.01 -0.28 15.58
CA CYS A 105 -34.70 1.13 15.56
C CYS A 105 -34.32 1.63 14.16
N PHE A 106 -33.51 0.86 13.41
CA PHE A 106 -33.17 1.19 12.03
C PHE A 106 -34.38 1.11 11.10
N SER A 107 -35.25 0.11 11.27
CA SER A 107 -36.47 0.02 10.46
C SER A 107 -37.38 1.25 10.64
N VAL A 108 -37.41 1.83 11.83
CA VAL A 108 -38.16 3.07 12.10
C VAL A 108 -37.50 4.30 11.43
N ALA A 109 -36.16 4.33 11.42
CA ALA A 109 -35.41 5.46 10.83
C ALA A 109 -35.56 5.54 9.29
N PHE A 110 -35.66 4.38 8.63
CA PHE A 110 -35.68 4.28 7.16
C PHE A 110 -37.04 3.85 6.58
N ALA A 111 -38.05 3.63 7.40
CA ALA A 111 -39.37 3.22 6.93
C ALA A 111 -40.11 4.36 6.21
N ALA A 112 -40.82 4.02 5.15
CA ALA A 112 -41.74 4.93 4.50
C ALA A 112 -42.86 5.35 5.45
N PRO A 113 -43.47 6.54 5.32
CA PRO A 113 -44.50 7.02 6.23
C PRO A 113 -45.71 6.09 6.39
N LYS A 114 -45.99 5.24 5.40
CA LYS A 114 -47.07 4.25 5.42
C LYS A 114 -46.71 2.96 6.18
N GLU A 115 -45.44 2.74 6.48
CA GLU A 115 -44.91 1.56 7.13
C GLU A 115 -44.79 1.71 8.66
N ILE A 116 -45.04 2.91 9.16
CA ILE A 116 -45.02 3.27 10.57
C ILE A 116 -46.45 3.55 11.03
N PRO A 117 -46.82 3.28 12.31
CA PRO A 117 -48.12 3.69 12.83
C PRO A 117 -48.36 5.20 12.68
N GLN A 118 -49.54 5.61 12.24
CA GLN A 118 -49.90 7.05 12.07
C GLN A 118 -49.78 7.83 13.39
N ASP A 119 -50.02 7.20 14.52
CA ASP A 119 -49.94 7.77 15.87
C ASP A 119 -48.53 7.64 16.50
N PHE A 120 -47.51 7.26 15.72
CA PHE A 120 -46.14 7.08 16.22
C PHE A 120 -45.53 8.41 16.64
N LYS A 121 -45.25 8.56 17.93
CA LYS A 121 -44.64 9.75 18.48
C LYS A 121 -43.13 9.77 18.15
N LYS A 122 -42.79 10.40 17.04
CA LYS A 122 -41.39 10.63 16.67
C LYS A 122 -40.74 11.62 17.66
N HIS A 123 -39.57 11.25 18.23
CA HIS A 123 -38.43 12.16 18.39
C HIS A 123 -38.06 12.74 19.74
N HIS A 124 -38.73 12.66 20.83
CA HIS A 124 -38.20 13.30 22.05
C HIS A 124 -36.89 12.64 22.50
N LYS A 125 -36.78 11.33 22.49
CA LYS A 125 -35.62 10.58 23.03
C LYS A 125 -34.41 10.54 22.04
N MET A 126 -34.63 10.68 20.75
CA MET A 126 -33.55 10.77 19.78
C MET A 126 -32.82 12.11 19.86
N HIS A 127 -33.58 13.18 20.15
CA HIS A 127 -33.05 14.50 20.42
C HIS A 127 -32.23 14.55 21.72
N GLU A 128 -32.64 13.84 22.77
CA GLU A 128 -31.89 13.73 24.04
C GLU A 128 -30.49 13.16 23.84
N SER A 129 -30.35 12.09 23.05
CA SER A 129 -29.04 11.50 22.74
C SER A 129 -28.11 12.47 22.02
N TYR A 130 -28.66 13.26 21.09
CA TYR A 130 -27.92 14.29 20.39
C TYR A 130 -27.45 15.37 21.34
N GLN A 131 -28.33 15.89 22.20
CA GLN A 131 -27.98 16.92 23.17
C GLN A 131 -26.93 16.44 24.17
N PHE A 132 -27.01 15.17 24.60
CA PHE A 132 -26.04 14.60 25.52
C PHE A 132 -24.61 14.60 24.93
N VAL A 133 -24.46 14.14 23.69
CA VAL A 133 -23.17 14.15 23.00
C VAL A 133 -22.70 15.60 22.74
N ARG A 134 -23.64 16.46 22.35
CA ARG A 134 -23.36 17.87 22.09
C ARG A 134 -22.76 18.59 23.31
N GLU A 135 -23.25 18.31 24.51
CA GLU A 135 -22.70 18.86 25.76
C GLU A 135 -21.29 18.33 26.06
N ILE A 136 -21.01 17.05 25.81
CA ILE A 136 -19.65 16.49 25.95
C ILE A 136 -18.68 17.18 25.01
N ILE A 137 -19.06 17.34 23.74
CA ILE A 137 -18.23 17.99 22.71
C ILE A 137 -18.03 19.48 23.04
N LYS A 138 -19.09 20.17 23.47
CA LYS A 138 -19.01 21.57 23.92
C LYS A 138 -17.99 21.73 25.08
N THR A 139 -18.07 20.86 26.09
CA THR A 139 -17.13 20.84 27.21
C THR A 139 -15.70 20.57 26.72
N GLY A 140 -15.50 19.68 25.74
CA GLY A 140 -14.20 19.42 25.12
C GLY A 140 -13.62 20.63 24.38
N LEU A 141 -14.47 21.41 23.70
CA LEU A 141 -14.08 22.68 23.05
C LEU A 141 -13.74 23.77 24.07
N GLU A 142 -14.52 23.91 25.14
CA GLU A 142 -14.28 24.87 26.21
C GLU A 142 -12.99 24.56 26.96
N ARG A 143 -12.69 23.29 27.21
CA ARG A 143 -11.42 22.83 27.84
C ARG A 143 -10.21 22.91 26.91
N GLY A 144 -10.42 23.22 25.61
CA GLY A 144 -9.35 23.30 24.62
C GLY A 144 -8.78 21.93 24.16
N VAL A 145 -9.47 20.83 24.50
CA VAL A 145 -9.09 19.47 24.04
C VAL A 145 -9.44 19.27 22.57
N LEU A 146 -10.53 19.90 22.09
CA LEU A 146 -10.97 19.88 20.71
C LEU A 146 -10.61 21.16 19.97
N ASN A 147 -10.43 21.07 18.66
CA ASN A 147 -10.03 22.21 17.83
C ASN A 147 -11.19 23.19 17.66
N LYS A 148 -10.95 24.46 18.00
CA LYS A 148 -11.94 25.56 17.94
C LYS A 148 -12.25 26.03 16.52
N GLU A 149 -11.58 25.52 15.49
CA GLU A 149 -11.92 25.77 14.09
C GLU A 149 -13.26 25.13 13.68
N PHE A 150 -13.71 24.10 14.42
CA PHE A 150 -14.98 23.42 14.17
C PHE A 150 -16.07 23.87 15.15
N THR A 151 -17.28 23.95 14.65
CA THR A 151 -18.45 24.23 15.50
C THR A 151 -18.85 23.00 16.31
N VAL A 152 -19.54 23.22 17.45
CA VAL A 152 -20.08 22.14 18.28
C VAL A 152 -20.98 21.20 17.47
N ASP A 153 -21.77 21.77 16.56
CA ASP A 153 -22.75 21.00 15.78
C ASP A 153 -22.09 20.15 14.70
N GLU A 154 -21.03 20.64 14.02
CA GLU A 154 -20.24 19.87 13.05
C GLU A 154 -19.57 18.67 13.71
N LEU A 155 -18.92 18.86 14.84
CA LEU A 155 -18.29 17.77 15.59
C LEU A 155 -19.32 16.79 16.12
N THR A 156 -20.45 17.24 16.62
CA THR A 156 -21.53 16.38 17.12
C THR A 156 -22.09 15.51 15.99
N GLN A 157 -22.37 16.10 14.85
CA GLN A 157 -22.89 15.39 13.67
C GLN A 157 -21.89 14.34 13.18
N SER A 158 -20.62 14.70 13.05
CA SER A 158 -19.55 13.80 12.60
C SER A 158 -19.36 12.63 13.57
N TYR A 159 -19.43 12.88 14.87
CA TYR A 159 -19.36 11.83 15.89
C TYR A 159 -20.57 10.88 15.85
N PHE A 160 -21.77 11.39 15.60
CA PHE A 160 -22.96 10.54 15.39
C PHE A 160 -22.83 9.65 14.16
N GLN A 161 -22.28 10.16 13.07
CA GLN A 161 -21.99 9.36 11.87
C GLN A 161 -21.00 8.23 12.19
N LEU A 162 -19.96 8.50 12.99
CA LEU A 162 -19.00 7.50 13.44
C LEU A 162 -19.68 6.39 14.28
N ILE A 163 -20.55 6.75 15.22
CA ILE A 163 -21.34 5.77 16.00
C ILE A 163 -22.23 4.94 15.08
N GLN A 164 -22.96 5.56 14.17
CA GLN A 164 -23.87 4.85 13.26
C GLN A 164 -23.11 3.86 12.39
N HIS A 165 -21.97 4.27 11.84
CA HIS A 165 -21.10 3.40 11.06
C HIS A 165 -20.60 2.20 11.88
N ALA A 166 -20.13 2.43 13.11
CA ALA A 166 -19.65 1.37 14.00
C ALA A 166 -20.75 0.36 14.34
N VAL A 167 -21.97 0.83 14.55
CA VAL A 167 -23.13 0.00 14.86
C VAL A 167 -23.58 -0.82 13.66
N VAL A 168 -23.68 -0.20 12.47
CA VAL A 168 -24.05 -0.87 11.22
C VAL A 168 -23.08 -2.00 10.93
N LEU A 169 -21.78 -1.77 10.97
CA LEU A 169 -20.76 -2.80 10.77
C LEU A 169 -20.94 -3.96 11.76
N THR A 170 -21.21 -3.66 13.03
CA THR A 170 -21.40 -4.69 14.08
C THR A 170 -22.62 -5.59 13.82
N VAL A 171 -23.72 -5.02 13.34
CA VAL A 171 -24.93 -5.76 12.97
C VAL A 171 -24.71 -6.62 11.73
N PHE A 172 -24.01 -6.07 10.72
CA PHE A 172 -23.68 -6.80 9.50
C PHE A 172 -22.70 -7.96 9.76
N GLU A 173 -21.67 -7.79 10.58
CA GLU A 173 -20.74 -8.86 10.96
C GLU A 173 -21.48 -10.10 11.48
N SER A 174 -22.51 -9.90 12.29
CA SER A 174 -23.27 -11.00 12.89
C SER A 174 -24.07 -11.83 11.85
N LYS A 175 -24.50 -11.21 10.74
CA LYS A 175 -25.20 -11.88 9.63
C LYS A 175 -24.24 -12.54 8.64
N PHE A 176 -23.18 -11.83 8.23
CA PHE A 176 -22.21 -12.34 7.25
C PHE A 176 -21.42 -13.54 7.76
N LYS A 177 -21.04 -13.57 9.04
CA LYS A 177 -20.42 -14.75 9.65
C LYS A 177 -21.28 -16.03 9.59
N LYS A 178 -22.62 -15.88 9.54
CA LYS A 178 -23.54 -17.01 9.40
C LYS A 178 -23.74 -17.45 7.94
N MET A 179 -23.52 -16.54 6.98
CA MET A 179 -23.79 -16.81 5.55
C MET A 179 -22.54 -17.24 4.76
N SER A 180 -21.35 -16.80 5.14
CA SER A 180 -20.10 -17.21 4.51
C SER A 180 -18.94 -17.15 5.51
N PRO A 181 -18.42 -18.31 5.96
CA PRO A 181 -17.28 -18.37 6.89
C PRO A 181 -15.98 -17.81 6.34
N SER A 182 -15.87 -17.67 5.01
CA SER A 182 -14.69 -17.19 4.26
C SER A 182 -14.81 -15.76 3.77
N ALA A 183 -15.89 -15.03 4.09
CA ALA A 183 -16.00 -13.63 3.72
C ALA A 183 -14.90 -12.81 4.44
N CYS A 184 -14.06 -12.14 3.66
CA CYS A 184 -13.04 -11.23 4.15
C CYS A 184 -13.75 -9.99 4.71
N LEU A 185 -14.04 -10.01 6.01
CA LEU A 185 -14.57 -8.85 6.72
C LEU A 185 -13.43 -7.82 6.87
N PRO A 186 -13.73 -6.51 6.78
CA PRO A 186 -12.72 -5.50 7.01
C PRO A 186 -12.07 -5.68 8.40
N PRO A 187 -10.78 -5.39 8.55
CA PRO A 187 -10.07 -5.59 9.81
C PRO A 187 -10.78 -4.82 10.92
N LYS A 188 -10.93 -5.47 12.08
CA LYS A 188 -11.54 -4.86 13.27
C LYS A 188 -10.67 -3.72 13.75
N ILE A 189 -11.04 -2.49 13.39
CA ILE A 189 -10.45 -1.31 14.01
C ILE A 189 -11.02 -1.22 15.42
N GLU A 190 -10.14 -1.25 16.44
CA GLU A 190 -10.54 -1.06 17.83
C GLU A 190 -11.34 0.24 17.99
N PRO A 191 -12.42 0.25 18.80
CA PRO A 191 -13.25 1.44 19.01
C PRO A 191 -12.42 2.67 19.43
N ARG A 192 -11.43 2.48 20.29
CA ARG A 192 -10.50 3.53 20.70
C ARG A 192 -9.75 4.13 19.51
N ARG A 193 -9.28 3.29 18.59
CA ARG A 193 -8.58 3.75 17.39
C ARG A 193 -9.48 4.55 16.45
N LYS A 194 -10.76 4.23 16.37
CA LYS A 194 -11.74 5.00 15.58
C LYS A 194 -11.95 6.41 16.15
N VAL A 195 -12.02 6.51 17.47
CA VAL A 195 -12.14 7.82 18.16
C VAL A 195 -10.84 8.60 18.06
N GLU A 196 -9.69 7.96 18.21
CA GLU A 196 -8.39 8.61 18.02
C GLU A 196 -8.25 9.17 16.60
N LEU A 197 -8.67 8.44 15.57
CA LEU A 197 -8.68 8.91 14.17
C LEU A 197 -9.63 10.10 13.97
N PHE A 198 -10.80 10.06 14.56
CA PHE A 198 -11.73 11.19 14.56
C PHE A 198 -11.13 12.40 15.26
N LEU A 199 -10.50 12.20 16.42
CA LEU A 199 -9.89 13.25 17.22
C LEU A 199 -8.61 13.81 16.61
N CYS A 200 -7.84 13.02 15.83
CA CYS A 200 -6.66 13.52 15.10
C CYS A 200 -7.00 14.68 14.15
N GLY A 201 -8.23 14.73 13.61
CA GLY A 201 -8.73 15.87 12.84
C GLY A 201 -9.35 16.98 13.68
N ALA A 202 -9.90 16.65 14.86
CA ALA A 202 -10.68 17.53 15.72
C ALA A 202 -9.92 18.03 16.98
N ALA A 203 -8.72 17.48 17.26
CA ALA A 203 -7.95 17.84 18.46
C ALA A 203 -7.14 19.12 18.30
N ASN A 204 -7.07 19.91 19.36
CA ASN A 204 -6.17 21.07 19.42
C ASN A 204 -4.72 20.57 19.56
N ARG A 205 -3.83 21.00 18.66
CA ARG A 205 -2.42 20.56 18.56
C ARG A 205 -1.56 20.89 19.79
N GLU A 206 -1.99 21.83 20.62
CA GLU A 206 -1.21 22.31 21.77
C GLU A 206 -1.45 21.50 23.06
N THR A 207 -2.55 20.76 23.16
CA THR A 207 -2.97 20.09 24.40
C THR A 207 -2.77 18.57 24.43
N PHE A 208 -2.38 17.94 23.30
CA PHE A 208 -2.08 16.51 23.25
C PHE A 208 -0.59 16.24 23.49
N PRO A 209 -0.21 15.32 24.41
CA PRO A 209 1.19 14.99 24.67
C PRO A 209 1.85 14.41 23.41
N SER A 210 3.02 14.94 23.07
CA SER A 210 3.78 14.69 21.84
C SER A 210 4.21 13.22 21.58
N ASN A 211 4.00 12.31 22.50
CA ASN A 211 4.38 10.90 22.36
C ASN A 211 3.42 10.04 21.52
N ALA A 212 2.21 10.53 21.23
CA ALA A 212 1.27 9.84 20.34
C ALA A 212 1.31 10.36 18.88
N MET A 213 1.97 11.47 18.62
CA MET A 213 1.96 12.18 17.33
C MET A 213 3.28 12.21 16.55
N SER A 214 4.33 11.52 16.97
CA SER A 214 5.61 11.55 16.27
C SER A 214 5.65 10.66 15.02
N ARG A 215 4.66 10.74 14.14
CA ARG A 215 4.77 10.27 12.73
C ARG A 215 3.54 10.67 11.92
N ASN A 216 3.51 11.86 11.42
CA ASN A 216 3.16 12.24 10.03
C ASN A 216 2.93 13.76 9.93
N ARG A 217 3.97 14.49 9.62
CA ARG A 217 3.86 15.85 9.10
C ARG A 217 3.78 15.75 7.58
N ASN A 218 2.61 15.69 7.03
CA ASN A 218 2.36 16.18 5.67
C ASN A 218 0.86 16.44 5.50
N GLY A 219 0.54 17.62 4.98
CA GLY A 219 -0.74 18.29 4.91
C GLY A 219 -1.88 17.64 4.09
N THR A 220 -2.01 16.32 4.11
CA THR A 220 -3.04 15.57 3.37
C THR A 220 -4.30 15.32 4.19
N MET A 221 -4.25 15.49 5.52
CA MET A 221 -5.40 15.20 6.39
C MET A 221 -6.50 16.27 6.37
N THR A 222 -6.17 17.51 6.04
CA THR A 222 -7.17 18.59 5.97
C THR A 222 -8.15 18.42 4.79
N LYS A 223 -7.76 17.67 3.75
CA LYS A 223 -8.61 17.40 2.59
C LYS A 223 -9.57 16.22 2.78
N VAL A 224 -9.28 15.29 3.66
CA VAL A 224 -10.12 14.10 3.91
C VAL A 224 -11.32 14.44 4.79
N LEU A 225 -11.16 15.33 5.77
CA LEU A 225 -12.29 15.81 6.60
C LEU A 225 -13.25 16.73 5.79
N ALA A 226 -12.73 17.48 4.82
CA ALA A 226 -13.56 18.27 3.91
C ALA A 226 -14.39 17.40 2.95
N PHE A 227 -13.94 16.18 2.62
CA PHE A 227 -14.65 15.26 1.75
C PHE A 227 -15.80 14.54 2.45
N VAL A 228 -15.62 14.16 3.71
CA VAL A 228 -16.70 13.54 4.53
C VAL A 228 -17.77 14.57 4.93
N ALA A 229 -17.39 15.84 5.14
CA ALA A 229 -18.34 16.93 5.38
C ALA A 229 -19.07 17.36 4.08
N GLY A 230 -18.44 17.19 2.92
CA GLY A 230 -19.02 17.58 1.61
C GLY A 230 -20.19 16.72 1.15
N LEU A 231 -20.27 15.45 1.58
CA LEU A 231 -21.37 14.56 1.15
C LEU A 231 -22.70 14.80 1.89
N SER A 232 -22.69 15.50 3.01
CA SER A 232 -23.90 15.80 3.78
C SER A 232 -24.46 17.21 3.54
N LEU A 233 -23.74 18.10 2.85
CA LEU A 233 -24.19 19.48 2.61
C LEU A 233 -24.88 19.69 1.25
N SER A 234 -24.89 18.71 0.36
CA SER A 234 -25.51 18.86 -0.98
C SER A 234 -27.02 18.70 -1.02
N LEU A 235 -27.68 18.51 0.10
CA LEU A 235 -29.15 18.36 0.18
C LEU A 235 -29.90 19.61 0.66
N LEU A 236 -29.25 20.74 0.89
CA LEU A 236 -29.93 21.92 1.47
C LEU A 236 -29.60 23.27 0.84
N SER A 237 -28.98 23.38 -0.34
CA SER A 237 -28.70 24.66 -0.96
C SER A 237 -28.81 24.60 -2.48
N ALA A 238 -30.04 24.56 -2.99
CA ALA A 238 -30.32 24.92 -4.37
C ALA A 238 -30.72 26.42 -4.44
N HIS A 239 -29.73 27.30 -4.49
CA HIS A 239 -29.91 28.68 -5.01
C HIS A 239 -28.62 29.17 -5.65
N GLY A 240 -28.65 29.24 -6.97
CA GLY A 240 -28.06 30.17 -7.93
C GLY A 240 -26.60 30.59 -7.84
N GLN A 241 -25.81 30.24 -8.83
CA GLN A 241 -25.25 31.19 -9.78
C GLN A 241 -24.38 30.49 -10.83
N SER A 242 -24.56 30.90 -12.09
CA SER A 242 -23.86 30.40 -13.28
C SER A 242 -22.52 31.10 -13.48
N THR A 243 -21.50 30.40 -13.96
CA THR A 243 -20.51 30.97 -14.90
C THR A 243 -19.82 29.87 -15.72
N ASN A 244 -19.50 30.23 -16.95
CA ASN A 244 -19.09 29.49 -18.13
C ASN A 244 -17.76 28.72 -18.06
N ALA A 245 -17.70 27.61 -18.81
CA ALA A 245 -16.48 26.90 -19.22
C ALA A 245 -16.05 27.31 -20.64
N PRO A 246 -14.80 27.02 -21.01
CA PRO A 246 -14.56 26.54 -22.37
C PRO A 246 -13.79 25.23 -22.46
N SER A 247 -14.15 24.51 -23.51
CA SER A 247 -13.60 23.23 -24.00
C SER A 247 -12.23 23.35 -24.64
N THR A 248 -11.37 22.33 -24.52
CA THR A 248 -10.28 22.07 -25.48
C THR A 248 -10.02 20.57 -25.69
N ASN A 249 -9.75 20.26 -26.95
CA ASN A 249 -9.59 18.97 -27.61
C ASN A 249 -8.28 18.25 -27.26
N SER A 250 -8.32 16.92 -27.34
CA SER A 250 -7.15 16.03 -27.39
C SER A 250 -6.91 15.52 -28.81
N PRO A 251 -5.65 15.23 -29.21
CA PRO A 251 -5.36 14.33 -30.31
C PRO A 251 -4.53 13.09 -29.88
N PRO A 252 -4.39 12.06 -30.74
CA PRO A 252 -4.12 10.68 -30.36
C PRO A 252 -2.63 10.29 -30.39
N ALA A 253 -2.33 9.14 -29.75
CA ALA A 253 -1.02 8.56 -29.56
C ALA A 253 -0.52 7.75 -30.76
N GLU A 254 0.75 7.91 -31.11
CA GLU A 254 1.50 7.08 -32.06
C GLU A 254 2.37 6.05 -31.32
N THR A 255 2.46 4.86 -31.95
CA THR A 255 3.24 3.70 -31.55
C THR A 255 4.65 3.77 -32.13
N ALA A 256 5.67 3.44 -31.32
CA ALA A 256 7.01 3.15 -31.80
C ALA A 256 7.54 1.83 -31.22
N SER A 257 7.86 0.89 -32.09
CA SER A 257 8.53 -0.38 -31.82
C SER A 257 10.03 -0.22 -31.97
N THR A 258 10.84 -0.83 -31.10
CA THR A 258 12.27 -1.03 -31.33
C THR A 258 12.71 -2.43 -30.97
N ASN A 259 13.33 -3.08 -31.94
CA ASN A 259 13.95 -4.40 -31.95
C ASN A 259 15.32 -4.40 -31.27
N TYR A 260 15.66 -5.47 -30.57
CA TYR A 260 17.03 -5.83 -30.20
C TYR A 260 17.42 -7.20 -30.74
N PRO A 261 18.66 -7.39 -31.23
CA PRO A 261 19.11 -8.66 -31.76
C PRO A 261 19.79 -9.55 -30.72
N THR A 262 19.53 -10.82 -30.84
CA THR A 262 20.14 -11.99 -30.16
C THR A 262 21.54 -12.28 -30.71
N THR A 263 22.51 -12.61 -29.83
CA THR A 263 23.68 -13.40 -30.22
C THR A 263 23.97 -14.48 -29.19
N THR A 264 23.97 -15.69 -29.67
CA THR A 264 24.36 -16.95 -29.04
C THR A 264 25.88 -17.12 -29.07
N ASN A 265 26.45 -17.73 -28.03
CA ASN A 265 27.49 -18.77 -28.12
C ASN A 265 27.86 -19.34 -26.76
N ALA A 266 27.67 -20.66 -26.61
CA ALA A 266 28.28 -21.49 -25.57
C ALA A 266 29.58 -22.13 -26.09
N PRO A 267 30.51 -22.60 -25.23
CA PRO A 267 30.75 -24.04 -25.26
C PRO A 267 30.92 -24.71 -23.87
N ASP A 268 30.59 -26.00 -23.87
CA ASP A 268 30.76 -27.02 -22.83
C ASP A 268 32.19 -27.19 -22.35
N THR A 269 32.35 -27.51 -21.04
CA THR A 269 33.31 -28.53 -20.60
C THR A 269 32.94 -29.05 -19.20
N THR A 270 32.88 -30.36 -19.10
CA THR A 270 32.69 -31.24 -17.95
C THR A 270 33.91 -31.25 -17.02
N GLY A 271 33.69 -31.26 -15.69
CA GLY A 271 34.75 -31.52 -14.71
C GLY A 271 34.19 -31.75 -13.31
N THR A 272 34.49 -32.92 -12.79
CA THR A 272 34.07 -33.56 -11.55
C THR A 272 34.51 -32.81 -10.27
N ASN A 273 33.62 -32.86 -9.27
CA ASN A 273 33.75 -32.25 -7.94
C ASN A 273 34.44 -33.20 -6.94
N PRO A 274 35.27 -32.74 -6.03
CA PRO A 274 35.45 -33.38 -4.75
C PRO A 274 35.02 -32.50 -3.55
N ALA A 275 34.40 -33.15 -2.58
CA ALA A 275 33.84 -32.61 -1.35
C ALA A 275 34.90 -31.86 -0.48
N ALA A 276 34.53 -30.65 -0.06
CA ALA A 276 35.33 -29.85 0.88
C ALA A 276 34.62 -29.73 2.23
N THR A 277 35.37 -30.03 3.25
CA THR A 277 35.04 -29.96 4.68
C THR A 277 34.90 -28.50 5.16
N ASN A 278 33.87 -28.25 5.94
CA ASN A 278 33.55 -26.96 6.54
C ASN A 278 34.57 -26.54 7.62
N ALA A 279 35.26 -25.42 7.35
CA ALA A 279 35.79 -24.53 8.39
C ALA A 279 35.76 -23.09 7.86
N THR A 280 34.99 -22.24 8.52
CA THR A 280 34.88 -20.81 8.20
C THR A 280 36.04 -20.03 8.83
N PRO A 281 36.99 -19.49 8.07
CA PRO A 281 38.02 -18.60 8.63
C PRO A 281 37.51 -17.15 8.64
N SER A 282 37.75 -16.43 9.72
CA SER A 282 37.47 -15.02 9.94
C SER A 282 38.35 -14.11 9.08
N LEU A 283 37.79 -12.95 8.68
CA LEU A 283 38.51 -11.86 7.95
C LEU A 283 39.75 -11.32 8.70
N ALA A 284 39.93 -11.68 9.96
CA ALA A 284 41.04 -11.27 10.80
C ALA A 284 42.40 -11.97 10.47
N ASP A 285 42.40 -12.99 9.59
CA ASP A 285 43.56 -13.84 9.35
C ASP A 285 44.49 -13.44 8.18
N VAL A 286 44.23 -12.28 7.55
CA VAL A 286 45.26 -11.68 6.66
C VAL A 286 46.28 -11.02 7.59
N ARG A 287 47.29 -11.80 8.03
CA ARG A 287 48.36 -11.28 8.86
C ARG A 287 49.08 -10.16 8.13
N PRO A 288 49.24 -8.98 8.77
CA PRO A 288 50.12 -7.94 8.24
C PRO A 288 51.55 -8.52 8.12
N VAL A 289 52.31 -8.01 7.15
CA VAL A 289 53.73 -8.36 7.00
C VAL A 289 54.41 -8.34 8.39
N PRO A 290 55.19 -9.38 8.77
CA PRO A 290 55.77 -9.46 10.10
C PRO A 290 56.53 -8.19 10.50
N LEU A 291 56.42 -7.79 11.76
CA LEU A 291 57.07 -6.57 12.29
C LEU A 291 58.59 -6.50 12.01
N ALA A 292 59.25 -7.66 11.95
CA ALA A 292 60.69 -7.76 11.62
C ALA A 292 60.99 -7.31 10.19
N VAL A 293 60.07 -7.54 9.24
CA VAL A 293 60.22 -7.09 7.84
C VAL A 293 59.92 -5.59 7.73
N ARG A 294 59.01 -5.07 8.52
CA ARG A 294 58.71 -3.65 8.62
C ARG A 294 59.87 -2.80 9.14
N ALA A 295 60.62 -3.33 10.11
CA ALA A 295 61.75 -2.62 10.72
C ALA A 295 62.99 -2.52 9.79
N SER A 296 63.12 -3.45 8.85
CA SER A 296 64.27 -3.52 7.93
C SER A 296 63.98 -2.95 6.54
N HIS A 297 62.71 -2.69 6.21
CA HIS A 297 62.27 -2.17 4.92
C HIS A 297 61.14 -1.15 5.14
N PRO A 298 61.51 0.14 5.24
CA PRO A 298 60.50 1.20 5.35
C PRO A 298 59.55 1.23 4.15
N GLU A 299 59.94 0.78 2.97
CA GLU A 299 59.10 0.63 1.79
C GLU A 299 57.97 -0.39 1.94
N LEU A 300 58.08 -1.37 2.84
CA LEU A 300 57.07 -2.35 3.16
C LEU A 300 56.28 -1.99 4.46
N ALA A 301 56.81 -1.04 5.22
CA ALA A 301 56.20 -0.58 6.47
C ALA A 301 54.89 0.23 6.22
N THR A 302 54.69 0.74 5.01
CA THR A 302 53.51 1.52 4.58
C THR A 302 52.31 0.65 4.16
N VAL A 303 52.48 -0.68 4.11
CA VAL A 303 51.36 -1.61 3.87
C VAL A 303 50.53 -1.74 5.17
N SER A 304 49.81 -0.68 5.47
CA SER A 304 48.84 -0.72 6.57
C SER A 304 47.72 -1.74 6.26
N PRO A 305 47.31 -2.57 7.23
CA PRO A 305 46.00 -3.22 7.08
C PRO A 305 44.96 -2.10 6.85
N ILE A 306 43.98 -2.36 5.97
CA ILE A 306 42.84 -1.47 5.84
C ILE A 306 42.32 -1.27 7.27
N ARG A 307 42.60 -0.11 7.86
CA ARG A 307 42.14 0.20 9.20
C ARG A 307 40.63 0.18 9.15
N GLU A 308 40.01 -0.71 9.89
CA GLU A 308 38.64 -0.51 10.36
C GLU A 308 38.68 0.74 11.24
N ASP A 309 38.48 1.91 10.63
CA ASP A 309 38.43 3.15 11.37
C ASP A 309 37.26 3.12 12.33
N ALA A 310 37.64 3.12 13.60
CA ALA A 310 36.71 3.16 14.70
C ALA A 310 35.83 4.40 14.61
N ARG A 311 34.52 4.17 14.45
CA ARG A 311 33.40 5.04 14.89
C ARG A 311 33.51 6.51 14.47
N ASP A 312 33.36 6.77 13.18
CA ASP A 312 32.87 8.07 12.70
C ASP A 312 31.33 8.05 12.86
N PRO A 313 30.73 8.90 13.73
CA PRO A 313 29.28 8.90 13.96
C PRO A 313 28.47 9.35 12.73
N HIS A 314 29.12 9.85 11.67
CA HIS A 314 28.50 10.30 10.43
C HIS A 314 28.64 9.30 9.26
N ALA A 315 29.20 8.11 9.49
CA ALA A 315 29.31 7.09 8.45
C ALA A 315 27.98 6.36 8.25
N LEU A 316 27.46 6.39 7.02
CA LEU A 316 26.21 5.76 6.61
C LEU A 316 26.45 4.27 6.31
N ASP A 317 25.61 3.40 6.84
CA ASP A 317 25.53 2.01 6.43
C ASP A 317 24.52 1.80 5.30
N LEU A 318 24.52 0.62 4.69
CA LEU A 318 23.64 0.29 3.57
C LEU A 318 22.15 0.45 3.94
N GLN A 319 21.78 0.08 5.16
CA GLN A 319 20.40 0.18 5.63
C GLN A 319 19.92 1.63 5.72
N THR A 320 20.77 2.51 6.22
CA THR A 320 20.49 3.95 6.30
C THR A 320 20.42 4.57 4.90
N CYS A 321 21.34 4.21 4.00
CA CYS A 321 21.30 4.66 2.60
C CYS A 321 19.97 4.26 1.93
N PHE A 322 19.52 3.02 2.11
CA PHE A 322 18.25 2.56 1.59
C PHE A 322 17.05 3.31 2.18
N GLN A 323 17.04 3.55 3.50
CA GLN A 323 15.95 4.30 4.15
C GLN A 323 15.83 5.73 3.62
N LEU A 324 16.96 6.42 3.40
CA LEU A 324 16.98 7.74 2.81
C LEU A 324 16.48 7.73 1.37
N THR A 325 16.91 6.74 0.58
CA THR A 325 16.45 6.55 -0.80
C THR A 325 14.97 6.26 -0.85
N ALA A 326 14.46 5.37 -0.01
CA ALA A 326 13.04 5.00 0.02
C ALA A 326 12.08 6.17 0.29
N ILE A 327 12.55 7.20 1.02
CA ILE A 327 11.77 8.42 1.26
C ILE A 327 11.80 9.36 0.04
N ARG A 328 12.92 9.37 -0.69
CA ARG A 328 13.19 10.35 -1.74
C ARG A 328 12.83 9.87 -3.13
N ASP A 329 13.03 8.60 -3.43
CA ASP A 329 12.93 8.03 -4.77
C ASP A 329 11.56 8.31 -5.41
N ASP A 330 11.59 8.89 -6.61
CA ASP A 330 10.38 9.30 -7.30
C ASP A 330 9.68 8.11 -7.99
N SER A 331 10.40 7.03 -8.32
CA SER A 331 9.79 5.82 -8.88
C SER A 331 8.91 5.13 -7.86
N LEU A 332 9.34 5.05 -6.58
CA LEU A 332 8.52 4.53 -5.50
C LEU A 332 7.29 5.40 -5.24
N LYS A 333 7.43 6.74 -5.32
CA LYS A 333 6.28 7.65 -5.20
C LYS A 333 5.29 7.45 -6.34
N ILE A 334 5.77 7.27 -7.58
CA ILE A 334 4.92 6.97 -8.74
C ILE A 334 4.15 5.67 -8.49
N SER A 335 4.81 4.60 -8.06
CA SER A 335 4.15 3.32 -7.75
C SER A 335 3.14 3.45 -6.59
N MET A 336 3.40 4.31 -5.59
CA MET A 336 2.41 4.64 -4.55
C MET A 336 1.18 5.35 -5.13
N HIS A 337 1.36 6.29 -6.06
CA HIS A 337 0.24 6.96 -6.74
C HIS A 337 -0.53 5.99 -7.65
N ASP A 338 0.13 5.02 -8.27
CA ASP A 338 -0.54 3.95 -9.02
C ASP A 338 -1.53 3.15 -8.14
N ILE A 339 -1.18 2.90 -6.88
CA ILE A 339 -2.09 2.27 -5.93
C ILE A 339 -3.30 3.18 -5.66
N GLU A 340 -3.09 4.49 -5.47
CA GLU A 340 -4.20 5.43 -5.26
C GLU A 340 -5.10 5.56 -6.49
N ILE A 341 -4.54 5.51 -7.70
CA ILE A 341 -5.30 5.44 -8.95
C ILE A 341 -6.16 4.16 -8.98
N ALA A 342 -5.57 3.02 -8.68
CA ALA A 342 -6.31 1.74 -8.62
C ALA A 342 -7.41 1.76 -7.53
N ARG A 343 -7.17 2.40 -6.38
CA ARG A 343 -8.19 2.62 -5.33
C ARG A 343 -9.33 3.51 -5.80
N ALA A 344 -9.01 4.57 -6.53
CA ALA A 344 -10.03 5.43 -7.12
C ALA A 344 -10.90 4.67 -8.14
N GLN A 345 -10.28 3.79 -8.95
CA GLN A 345 -11.01 2.90 -9.87
C GLN A 345 -11.89 1.89 -9.12
N LEU A 346 -11.40 1.33 -8.00
CA LEU A 346 -12.22 0.49 -7.12
C LEU A 346 -13.42 1.27 -6.57
N SER A 347 -13.21 2.50 -6.12
CA SER A 347 -14.31 3.36 -5.63
C SER A 347 -15.32 3.66 -6.72
N GLN A 348 -14.89 3.88 -7.97
CA GLN A 348 -15.77 4.02 -9.14
C GLN A 348 -16.59 2.76 -9.40
N SER A 349 -15.95 1.57 -9.27
CA SER A 349 -16.67 0.29 -9.40
C SER A 349 -17.72 0.10 -8.30
N ILE A 350 -17.41 0.51 -7.08
CA ILE A 350 -18.35 0.46 -5.95
C ILE A 350 -19.50 1.46 -6.17
N ALA A 351 -19.24 2.62 -6.76
CA ALA A 351 -20.27 3.61 -7.05
C ALA A 351 -21.35 3.07 -8.00
N ALA A 352 -20.99 2.16 -8.92
CA ALA A 352 -21.96 1.49 -9.80
C ALA A 352 -22.99 0.60 -9.08
N LEU A 353 -22.74 0.26 -7.80
CA LEU A 353 -23.69 -0.48 -6.95
C LEU A 353 -24.76 0.44 -6.31
N TRP A 354 -24.68 1.75 -6.49
CA TRP A 354 -25.55 2.74 -5.87
C TRP A 354 -26.43 3.41 -6.93
N PRO A 355 -27.63 3.91 -6.55
CA PRO A 355 -28.46 4.68 -7.47
C PRO A 355 -27.77 6.00 -7.83
N THR A 356 -27.88 6.37 -9.09
CA THR A 356 -27.45 7.68 -9.60
C THR A 356 -28.65 8.61 -9.73
N PHE A 357 -28.47 9.85 -9.31
CA PHE A 357 -29.46 10.91 -9.45
C PHE A 357 -28.88 11.97 -10.37
N THR A 358 -29.65 12.33 -11.42
CA THR A 358 -29.25 13.35 -12.39
C THR A 358 -30.34 14.39 -12.50
N ALA A 359 -30.00 15.65 -12.33
CA ALA A 359 -30.92 16.77 -12.57
C ALA A 359 -30.59 17.42 -13.92
N THR A 360 -31.58 17.51 -14.79
CA THR A 360 -31.46 18.16 -16.08
C THR A 360 -32.53 19.27 -16.20
N ASN A 361 -32.19 20.34 -16.88
CA ASN A 361 -33.14 21.39 -17.25
C ASN A 361 -33.06 21.60 -18.76
N ASP A 362 -34.12 21.20 -19.45
CA ASP A 362 -34.23 21.30 -20.89
C ASP A 362 -35.01 22.52 -21.26
N GLN A 363 -34.38 23.39 -22.03
CA GLN A 363 -35.00 24.59 -22.57
C GLN A 363 -35.13 24.45 -24.08
N GLN A 364 -36.34 24.33 -24.56
CA GLN A 364 -36.62 24.17 -25.99
C GLN A 364 -37.19 25.43 -26.56
N PHE A 365 -36.53 26.02 -27.56
CA PHE A 365 -36.98 27.16 -28.36
C PHE A 365 -37.54 26.65 -29.69
N LEU A 366 -38.84 26.84 -29.89
CA LEU A 366 -39.53 26.41 -31.11
C LEU A 366 -39.72 27.60 -32.04
N HIS A 367 -39.19 27.51 -33.25
CA HIS A 367 -39.42 28.52 -34.30
C HIS A 367 -40.38 27.97 -35.35
N TYR A 368 -41.60 28.49 -35.36
CA TYR A 368 -42.61 28.12 -36.35
C TYR A 368 -42.48 28.98 -37.59
N ARG A 369 -42.34 28.37 -38.76
CA ARG A 369 -42.22 29.08 -40.05
C ARG A 369 -43.55 29.44 -40.68
N ASN A 370 -44.71 28.94 -40.19
CA ASN A 370 -46.03 29.23 -40.64
C ASN A 370 -47.01 29.38 -39.48
N SER A 371 -47.71 30.50 -39.45
CA SER A 371 -48.82 30.86 -38.52
C SER A 371 -50.16 30.31 -38.98
N SER A 372 -50.31 29.02 -39.14
CA SER A 372 -51.62 28.38 -39.20
C SER A 372 -51.85 27.62 -37.88
N ASN A 373 -52.98 27.87 -37.22
CA ASN A 373 -53.42 27.26 -35.96
C ASN A 373 -53.53 25.73 -36.10
N GLN A 374 -52.37 25.02 -36.14
CA GLN A 374 -52.31 23.55 -36.00
C GLN A 374 -51.70 23.20 -34.67
N SER A 375 -52.48 22.51 -33.86
CA SER A 375 -51.99 21.85 -32.65
C SER A 375 -51.01 20.76 -33.05
N VAL A 376 -49.72 20.92 -32.69
CA VAL A 376 -48.70 19.90 -32.89
C VAL A 376 -48.60 19.09 -31.59
N SER A 377 -48.92 17.81 -31.68
CA SER A 377 -48.71 16.86 -30.59
C SER A 377 -47.24 16.49 -30.56
N ILE A 378 -46.51 16.95 -29.55
CA ILE A 378 -45.10 16.57 -29.29
C ILE A 378 -45.10 15.60 -28.13
N LEU A 379 -44.63 14.35 -28.39
CA LEU A 379 -44.45 13.30 -27.40
C LEU A 379 -45.64 13.07 -26.46
N GLY A 380 -46.62 12.29 -26.95
CA GLY A 380 -47.65 11.67 -26.11
C GLY A 380 -48.41 12.61 -25.18
N ASN A 381 -49.54 13.10 -25.64
CA ASN A 381 -50.63 13.71 -24.84
C ASN A 381 -50.50 15.12 -24.32
N SER A 382 -49.70 16.00 -24.90
CA SER A 382 -49.81 17.45 -24.61
C SER A 382 -50.14 18.20 -25.87
N THR A 383 -51.41 18.64 -26.03
CA THR A 383 -51.84 19.62 -27.05
C THR A 383 -51.40 21.00 -26.61
N ILE A 384 -50.37 21.55 -27.21
CA ILE A 384 -49.99 22.95 -27.03
C ILE A 384 -50.89 23.80 -27.91
N SER A 385 -51.92 24.38 -27.32
CA SER A 385 -52.78 25.40 -27.94
C SER A 385 -52.21 26.77 -27.59
N GLY A 386 -51.56 27.41 -28.56
CA GLY A 386 -51.13 28.81 -28.39
C GLY A 386 -49.71 29.06 -28.90
N ASN A 387 -49.50 30.29 -29.38
CA ASN A 387 -48.26 30.79 -30.01
C ASN A 387 -47.10 30.89 -29.02
N ARG A 388 -46.51 29.70 -28.58
CA ARG A 388 -45.39 29.66 -27.65
C ARG A 388 -44.14 29.20 -28.35
N ASN A 389 -43.09 30.00 -28.25
CA ASN A 389 -41.76 29.73 -28.80
C ASN A 389 -40.81 29.13 -27.78
N TYR A 390 -41.26 28.84 -26.56
CA TYR A 390 -40.39 28.40 -25.46
C TYR A 390 -41.09 27.43 -24.52
N THR A 391 -40.43 26.32 -24.22
CA THR A 391 -40.83 25.40 -23.16
C THR A 391 -39.61 25.12 -22.27
N SER A 392 -39.82 25.12 -20.97
CA SER A 392 -38.78 24.74 -19.99
C SER A 392 -39.28 23.55 -19.18
N GLN A 393 -38.48 22.51 -19.14
CA GLN A 393 -38.74 21.28 -18.36
C GLN A 393 -37.54 20.96 -17.49
N SER A 394 -37.77 20.68 -16.21
CA SER A 394 -36.76 20.23 -15.28
C SER A 394 -37.04 18.79 -14.88
N HIS A 395 -36.03 17.91 -15.05
CA HIS A 395 -36.10 16.49 -14.72
C HIS A 395 -35.13 16.17 -13.62
N VAL A 396 -35.57 15.35 -12.68
CA VAL A 396 -34.65 14.63 -11.77
C VAL A 396 -34.85 13.15 -12.04
N THR A 397 -33.83 12.52 -12.64
CA THR A 397 -33.87 11.09 -12.94
C THR A 397 -33.07 10.32 -11.92
N MET A 398 -33.59 9.16 -11.48
CA MET A 398 -32.90 8.17 -10.67
C MET A 398 -32.72 6.92 -11.50
N ASN A 399 -31.48 6.40 -11.58
CA ASN A 399 -31.18 5.12 -12.19
C ASN A 399 -30.52 4.21 -11.18
N TYR A 400 -31.05 3.01 -10.99
CA TYR A 400 -30.51 2.01 -10.07
C TYR A 400 -30.58 0.62 -10.65
N THR A 401 -29.42 -0.04 -10.76
CA THR A 401 -29.33 -1.43 -11.19
C THR A 401 -29.60 -2.35 -10.01
N LEU A 402 -30.75 -3.01 -10.01
CA LEU A 402 -31.18 -3.96 -8.96
C LEU A 402 -30.48 -5.32 -9.14
N PHE A 403 -30.31 -5.76 -10.39
CA PHE A 403 -29.67 -7.02 -10.77
C PHE A 403 -29.09 -6.92 -12.17
N ASP A 404 -27.88 -7.42 -12.38
CA ASP A 404 -27.17 -7.41 -13.65
C ASP A 404 -26.42 -8.73 -13.93
N GLY A 405 -26.90 -9.85 -13.37
CA GLY A 405 -26.16 -11.11 -13.47
C GLY A 405 -24.86 -11.14 -12.65
N GLY A 406 -24.70 -10.22 -11.70
CA GLY A 406 -23.50 -10.13 -10.85
C GLY A 406 -22.33 -9.39 -11.51
N GLN A 407 -22.54 -8.70 -12.63
CA GLN A 407 -21.50 -7.97 -13.36
C GLN A 407 -20.83 -6.89 -12.47
N ASN A 408 -21.63 -6.04 -11.83
CA ASN A 408 -21.13 -4.97 -10.94
C ASN A 408 -20.31 -5.55 -9.76
N TRP A 409 -20.77 -6.62 -9.11
CA TRP A 409 -20.05 -7.27 -8.02
C TRP A 409 -18.72 -7.87 -8.46
N ASN A 410 -18.69 -8.52 -9.63
CA ASN A 410 -17.45 -9.06 -10.17
C ASN A 410 -16.50 -7.97 -10.67
N THR A 411 -17.02 -6.83 -11.15
CA THR A 411 -16.22 -5.64 -11.52
C THR A 411 -15.53 -5.06 -10.27
N VAL A 412 -16.24 -4.95 -9.14
CA VAL A 412 -15.64 -4.58 -7.85
C VAL A 412 -14.55 -5.57 -7.43
N GLY A 413 -14.82 -6.87 -7.59
CA GLY A 413 -13.83 -7.93 -7.33
C GLY A 413 -12.60 -7.82 -8.22
N ALA A 414 -12.76 -7.52 -9.51
CA ALA A 414 -11.66 -7.29 -10.45
C ALA A 414 -10.83 -6.05 -10.08
N SER A 415 -11.49 -4.94 -9.75
CA SER A 415 -10.81 -3.71 -9.32
C SER A 415 -10.08 -3.90 -7.98
N SER A 416 -10.62 -4.70 -7.06
CA SER A 416 -9.97 -5.05 -5.79
C SER A 416 -8.69 -5.86 -6.02
N ALA A 417 -8.71 -6.84 -6.94
CA ALA A 417 -7.54 -7.62 -7.33
C ALA A 417 -6.47 -6.71 -7.99
N ALA A 418 -6.89 -5.74 -8.81
CA ALA A 418 -5.98 -4.76 -9.40
C ALA A 418 -5.25 -3.90 -8.34
N VAL A 419 -5.94 -3.49 -7.27
CA VAL A 419 -5.31 -2.79 -6.13
C VAL A 419 -4.29 -3.69 -5.44
N ALA A 420 -4.60 -4.96 -5.23
CA ALA A 420 -3.67 -5.91 -4.61
C ALA A 420 -2.42 -6.11 -5.49
N ALA A 421 -2.61 -6.31 -6.81
CA ALA A 421 -1.51 -6.43 -7.77
C ALA A 421 -0.57 -5.22 -7.73
N LYS A 422 -1.12 -3.99 -7.68
CA LYS A 422 -0.30 -2.75 -7.59
C LYS A 422 0.49 -2.64 -6.28
N ARG A 423 -0.05 -3.16 -5.15
CA ARG A 423 0.70 -3.21 -3.88
C ARG A 423 1.88 -4.16 -3.95
N ASP A 424 1.67 -5.34 -4.54
CA ASP A 424 2.74 -6.31 -4.70
C ASP A 424 3.80 -5.79 -5.68
N THR A 425 3.41 -5.06 -6.73
CA THR A 425 4.33 -4.35 -7.62
C THR A 425 5.19 -3.35 -6.85
N LEU A 426 4.58 -2.49 -5.99
CA LEU A 426 5.33 -1.57 -5.14
C LEU A 426 6.33 -2.30 -4.24
N SER A 427 5.95 -3.46 -3.68
CA SER A 427 6.87 -4.26 -2.87
C SER A 427 8.08 -4.73 -3.70
N ARG A 428 7.87 -5.11 -4.97
CA ARG A 428 8.95 -5.47 -5.90
C ARG A 428 9.83 -4.28 -6.25
N ASP A 429 9.25 -3.09 -6.42
CA ASP A 429 9.99 -1.86 -6.69
C ASP A 429 10.93 -1.52 -5.52
N TYR A 430 10.48 -1.69 -4.26
CA TYR A 430 11.34 -1.55 -3.09
C TYR A 430 12.54 -2.51 -3.12
N GLU A 431 12.35 -3.78 -3.49
CA GLU A 431 13.44 -4.75 -3.61
C GLU A 431 14.43 -4.34 -4.71
N THR A 432 13.93 -3.87 -5.85
CA THR A 432 14.76 -3.41 -6.98
C THR A 432 15.58 -2.18 -6.61
N ILE A 433 14.97 -1.20 -5.94
CA ILE A 433 15.69 -0.02 -5.45
C ILE A 433 16.73 -0.41 -4.39
N TYR A 434 16.42 -1.34 -3.49
CA TYR A 434 17.39 -1.85 -2.53
C TYR A 434 18.61 -2.46 -3.22
N GLN A 435 18.41 -3.26 -4.27
CA GLN A 435 19.48 -3.83 -5.08
C GLN A 435 20.34 -2.75 -5.75
N ASN A 436 19.72 -1.74 -6.34
CA ASN A 436 20.42 -0.64 -7.03
C ASN A 436 21.26 0.19 -6.04
N VAL A 437 20.68 0.50 -4.86
CA VAL A 437 21.39 1.21 -3.78
C VAL A 437 22.55 0.38 -3.26
N ALA A 438 22.36 -0.94 -3.09
CA ALA A 438 23.43 -1.83 -2.65
C ALA A 438 24.57 -1.92 -3.66
N GLN A 439 24.26 -1.98 -4.96
CA GLN A 439 25.27 -1.94 -6.01
C GLN A 439 26.10 -0.66 -5.89
N ALA A 440 25.45 0.52 -5.86
CA ALA A 440 26.14 1.80 -5.76
C ALA A 440 26.97 1.94 -4.47
N PHE A 441 26.44 1.43 -3.35
CA PHE A 441 27.12 1.42 -2.05
C PHE A 441 28.41 0.58 -2.09
N TYR A 442 28.34 -0.64 -2.62
CA TYR A 442 29.51 -1.50 -2.70
C TYR A 442 30.51 -1.07 -3.77
N ASP A 443 30.07 -0.41 -4.85
CA ASP A 443 30.97 0.20 -5.84
C ASP A 443 31.83 1.30 -5.20
N VAL A 444 31.25 2.16 -4.34
CA VAL A 444 32.03 3.16 -3.60
C VAL A 444 33.04 2.50 -2.67
N LEU A 445 32.63 1.53 -1.87
CA LEU A 445 33.54 0.81 -0.94
C LEU A 445 34.66 0.07 -1.69
N GLN A 446 34.34 -0.50 -2.85
CA GLN A 446 35.33 -1.14 -3.71
C GLN A 446 36.39 -0.13 -4.18
N PHE A 447 35.95 1.00 -4.78
CA PHE A 447 36.89 2.01 -5.25
C PHE A 447 37.66 2.69 -4.12
N GLU A 448 37.09 2.89 -2.94
CA GLU A 448 37.80 3.40 -1.75
C GLU A 448 38.92 2.45 -1.34
N GLY A 449 38.64 1.14 -1.29
CA GLY A 449 39.66 0.13 -1.00
C GLY A 449 40.73 0.01 -2.07
N ASP A 450 40.36 0.06 -3.35
CA ASP A 450 41.29 0.05 -4.48
C ASP A 450 42.23 1.25 -4.43
N MET A 451 41.72 2.44 -4.08
CA MET A 451 42.57 3.62 -3.90
C MET A 451 43.58 3.51 -2.78
N VAL A 452 43.18 2.90 -1.64
CA VAL A 452 44.11 2.62 -0.51
C VAL A 452 45.22 1.67 -0.97
N ILE A 453 44.86 0.59 -1.67
CA ILE A 453 45.83 -0.38 -2.21
C ILE A 453 46.77 0.27 -3.20
N GLN A 454 46.25 1.12 -4.10
CA GLN A 454 47.04 1.81 -5.09
C GLN A 454 47.98 2.89 -4.49
N ALA A 455 47.52 3.55 -3.41
CA ALA A 455 48.37 4.50 -2.67
C ALA A 455 49.55 3.78 -2.00
N ASP A 456 49.31 2.60 -1.38
CA ASP A 456 50.36 1.74 -0.81
C ASP A 456 51.41 1.36 -1.88
N LEU A 457 50.94 0.99 -3.11
CA LEU A 457 51.83 0.69 -4.22
C LEU A 457 52.70 1.91 -4.64
N ILE A 458 52.08 3.08 -4.76
CA ILE A 458 52.81 4.32 -5.12
C ILE A 458 53.86 4.62 -4.06
N ASP A 459 53.59 4.48 -2.78
CA ASP A 459 54.53 4.75 -1.71
C ASP A 459 55.67 3.75 -1.69
N ALA A 460 55.39 2.47 -1.93
CA ALA A 460 56.41 1.43 -2.08
C ALA A 460 57.30 1.70 -3.31
N LEU A 461 56.75 2.08 -4.44
CA LEU A 461 57.51 2.42 -5.65
C LEU A 461 58.32 3.71 -5.49
N LYS A 462 57.83 4.73 -4.76
CA LYS A 462 58.62 5.93 -4.41
C LYS A 462 59.85 5.55 -3.61
N ALA A 463 59.69 4.82 -2.52
CA ALA A 463 60.79 4.35 -1.69
C ALA A 463 61.83 3.53 -2.50
N ARG A 464 61.33 2.72 -3.47
CA ARG A 464 62.18 1.94 -4.36
C ARG A 464 62.96 2.83 -5.34
N VAL A 465 62.33 3.84 -5.90
CA VAL A 465 63.02 4.82 -6.79
C VAL A 465 64.13 5.54 -6.03
N ASP A 466 63.88 5.93 -4.77
CA ASP A 466 64.88 6.62 -3.95
C ASP A 466 66.07 5.71 -3.60
N ASP A 467 65.84 4.43 -3.19
CA ASP A 467 66.91 3.44 -2.98
C ASP A 467 67.75 3.20 -4.24
N LEU A 468 67.09 3.06 -5.41
CA LEU A 468 67.81 2.84 -6.67
C LEU A 468 68.61 4.07 -7.11
N LYS A 469 68.11 5.29 -6.85
CA LYS A 469 68.79 6.55 -7.14
C LYS A 469 70.12 6.64 -6.36
N ASP A 470 70.07 6.27 -5.05
CA ASP A 470 71.25 6.24 -4.21
C ASP A 470 72.27 5.19 -4.68
N ARG A 471 71.79 3.98 -5.02
CA ARG A 471 72.65 2.90 -5.55
C ARG A 471 73.27 3.20 -6.88
N VAL A 472 72.53 3.85 -7.80
CA VAL A 472 73.09 4.28 -9.08
C VAL A 472 74.17 5.33 -8.86
N SER A 473 73.97 6.32 -7.95
CA SER A 473 74.98 7.30 -7.59
C SER A 473 76.28 6.70 -7.05
N LEU A 474 76.17 5.57 -6.37
CA LEU A 474 77.28 4.77 -5.80
C LEU A 474 77.85 3.77 -6.81
N GLY A 475 77.35 3.70 -8.04
CA GLY A 475 77.74 2.73 -9.08
C GLY A 475 77.34 1.28 -8.78
N ARG A 476 76.39 1.04 -7.87
CA ARG A 476 75.94 -0.27 -7.39
C ARG A 476 74.65 -0.80 -8.07
N SER A 477 74.04 0.00 -8.97
CA SER A 477 72.87 -0.39 -9.74
C SER A 477 72.96 0.26 -11.14
N ARG A 478 72.19 -0.29 -12.11
CA ARG A 478 72.16 0.21 -13.48
C ARG A 478 71.17 1.39 -13.62
N PRO A 479 71.52 2.43 -14.42
CA PRO A 479 70.53 3.51 -14.67
C PRO A 479 69.21 3.05 -15.27
N SER A 480 69.24 1.93 -16.04
CA SER A 480 68.00 1.32 -16.61
C SER A 480 67.01 0.80 -15.54
N GLU A 481 67.53 0.31 -14.42
CA GLU A 481 66.69 -0.17 -13.29
C GLU A 481 65.96 1.00 -12.60
N LEU A 482 66.66 2.15 -12.48
CA LEU A 482 66.02 3.39 -11.98
C LEU A 482 64.95 3.91 -12.92
N LEU A 483 65.21 3.94 -14.23
CA LEU A 483 64.25 4.39 -15.23
C LEU A 483 63.01 3.48 -15.26
N GLN A 484 63.20 2.16 -15.12
CA GLN A 484 62.09 1.22 -15.04
C GLN A 484 61.22 1.51 -13.80
N ALA A 485 61.78 1.63 -12.61
CA ALA A 485 61.06 1.93 -11.39
C ALA A 485 60.33 3.30 -11.48
N GLN A 486 60.94 4.31 -12.13
CA GLN A 486 60.29 5.59 -12.37
C GLN A 486 59.09 5.46 -13.34
N THR A 487 59.19 4.61 -14.34
CA THR A 487 58.10 4.32 -15.28
C THR A 487 56.95 3.64 -14.56
N ASP A 488 57.24 2.62 -13.73
CA ASP A 488 56.23 1.91 -12.96
C ASP A 488 55.52 2.82 -11.93
N LEU A 489 56.29 3.71 -11.28
CA LEU A 489 55.72 4.75 -10.41
C LEU A 489 54.81 5.73 -11.19
N ALA A 490 55.19 6.12 -12.39
CA ALA A 490 54.36 7.00 -13.22
C ALA A 490 53.05 6.30 -13.63
N ASN A 491 53.13 5.03 -14.07
CA ASN A 491 51.96 4.22 -14.41
C ASN A 491 51.05 4.02 -13.21
N ALA A 492 51.60 3.73 -12.02
CA ALA A 492 50.81 3.60 -10.78
C ALA A 492 50.05 4.89 -10.42
N LYS A 493 50.64 6.08 -10.65
CA LYS A 493 49.97 7.36 -10.46
C LYS A 493 48.86 7.58 -11.48
N VAL A 494 49.00 7.16 -12.74
CA VAL A 494 47.93 7.22 -13.74
C VAL A 494 46.74 6.37 -13.29
N THR A 495 46.99 5.13 -12.85
CA THR A 495 45.95 4.25 -12.36
C THR A 495 45.25 4.84 -11.14
N TYR A 496 45.98 5.46 -10.22
CA TYR A 496 45.40 6.15 -9.06
C TYR A 496 44.42 7.26 -9.45
N GLU A 497 44.80 8.11 -10.43
CA GLU A 497 43.93 9.19 -10.93
C GLU A 497 42.68 8.64 -11.64
N GLN A 498 42.82 7.53 -12.38
CA GLN A 498 41.67 6.85 -12.98
C GLN A 498 40.70 6.31 -11.92
N GLN A 499 41.23 5.61 -10.90
CA GLN A 499 40.41 5.10 -9.77
C GLN A 499 39.76 6.25 -9.00
N ARG A 500 40.44 7.37 -8.79
CA ARG A 500 39.86 8.57 -8.17
C ARG A 500 38.67 9.11 -8.97
N GLY A 501 38.79 9.11 -10.30
CA GLY A 501 37.67 9.49 -11.18
C GLY A 501 36.49 8.56 -11.04
N SER A 502 36.72 7.23 -11.00
CA SER A 502 35.69 6.22 -10.81
C SER A 502 35.03 6.33 -9.45
N LEU A 503 35.82 6.56 -8.38
CA LEU A 503 35.28 6.78 -7.04
C LEU A 503 34.36 7.99 -6.98
N ASN A 504 34.77 9.11 -7.58
CA ASN A 504 33.95 10.32 -7.61
C ASN A 504 32.63 10.06 -8.35
N ALA A 505 32.65 9.35 -9.49
CA ALA A 505 31.44 8.98 -10.21
C ALA A 505 30.52 8.06 -9.38
N ALA A 506 31.09 7.05 -8.71
CA ALA A 506 30.33 6.16 -7.83
C ALA A 506 29.70 6.91 -6.64
N ARG A 507 30.44 7.86 -6.04
CA ARG A 507 29.92 8.72 -4.97
C ARG A 507 28.77 9.61 -5.43
N GLU A 508 28.84 10.16 -6.65
CA GLU A 508 27.70 10.92 -7.21
C GLU A 508 26.48 10.02 -7.45
N THR A 509 26.68 8.75 -7.82
CA THR A 509 25.57 7.80 -7.94
C THR A 509 24.88 7.55 -6.59
N VAL A 510 25.66 7.34 -5.52
CA VAL A 510 25.10 7.21 -4.17
C VAL A 510 24.42 8.52 -3.74
N ALA A 511 25.05 9.68 -3.99
CA ALA A 511 24.49 11.00 -3.68
C ALA A 511 23.13 11.23 -4.38
N PHE A 512 22.98 10.77 -5.62
CA PHE A 512 21.71 10.81 -6.34
C PHE A 512 20.61 10.03 -5.59
N TYR A 513 20.91 8.80 -5.14
CA TYR A 513 19.94 7.99 -4.42
C TYR A 513 19.59 8.59 -3.04
N ILE A 514 20.58 8.91 -2.20
CA ILE A 514 20.34 9.33 -0.82
C ILE A 514 19.98 10.82 -0.69
N GLY A 515 20.34 11.65 -1.67
CA GLY A 515 20.09 13.10 -1.68
C GLY A 515 20.99 13.93 -0.78
N ILE A 516 22.14 13.39 -0.40
CA ILE A 516 23.18 14.08 0.37
C ILE A 516 24.35 14.33 -0.60
N PRO A 517 24.95 15.53 -0.62
CA PRO A 517 26.11 15.82 -1.47
C PRO A 517 27.24 14.81 -1.26
N SER A 518 27.93 14.42 -2.34
CA SER A 518 28.99 13.40 -2.32
C SER A 518 30.16 13.71 -1.38
N SER A 519 30.36 15.00 -1.03
CA SER A 519 31.37 15.47 -0.08
C SER A 519 31.00 15.32 1.40
N GLU A 520 29.71 15.11 1.72
CA GLU A 520 29.19 15.21 3.09
C GLU A 520 28.95 13.86 3.77
N PHE A 521 29.10 12.75 3.04
CA PHE A 521 28.90 11.41 3.62
C PHE A 521 30.15 10.55 3.49
N LYS A 522 30.26 9.62 4.41
CA LYS A 522 31.18 8.48 4.35
C LYS A 522 30.35 7.20 4.45
N LEU A 523 30.78 6.14 3.79
CA LEU A 523 30.14 4.85 3.83
C LEU A 523 30.90 3.89 4.77
N LYS A 524 30.16 3.03 5.44
CA LYS A 524 30.72 2.03 6.34
C LYS A 524 30.01 0.70 6.16
N GLU A 525 30.81 -0.35 5.96
CA GLU A 525 30.30 -1.72 6.00
C GLU A 525 30.15 -2.20 7.45
N THR A 526 28.92 -2.52 7.85
CA THR A 526 28.58 -3.02 9.21
C THR A 526 28.20 -4.49 9.21
N GLN A 527 27.93 -5.08 8.05
CA GLN A 527 27.48 -6.45 7.94
C GLN A 527 28.64 -7.44 8.06
N LYS A 528 28.40 -8.54 8.78
CA LYS A 528 29.34 -9.65 8.83
C LYS A 528 29.52 -10.27 7.44
N PHE A 529 30.69 -10.91 7.23
CA PHE A 529 30.94 -11.63 5.98
C PHE A 529 29.89 -12.73 5.79
N PRO A 530 29.26 -12.82 4.61
CA PRO A 530 28.15 -13.73 4.38
C PRO A 530 28.54 -15.19 4.43
N THR A 531 27.61 -16.02 4.92
CA THR A 531 27.72 -17.48 4.92
C THR A 531 26.59 -18.08 4.11
N ALA A 532 26.86 -19.14 3.34
CA ALA A 532 25.85 -19.80 2.54
C ALA A 532 24.89 -20.63 3.42
N THR A 533 23.58 -20.43 3.23
CA THR A 533 22.51 -21.33 3.70
C THR A 533 22.16 -22.34 2.60
N GLN A 534 21.31 -23.33 2.89
CA GLN A 534 20.91 -24.33 1.89
C GLN A 534 20.03 -23.72 0.81
N LEU A 535 20.25 -24.10 -0.46
CA LEU A 535 19.51 -23.62 -1.63
C LEU A 535 18.01 -23.79 -1.49
N GLU A 536 17.57 -24.92 -0.93
CA GLU A 536 16.17 -25.28 -0.78
C GLU A 536 15.38 -24.24 0.04
N SER A 537 16.02 -23.58 1.00
CA SER A 537 15.40 -22.55 1.81
C SER A 537 15.08 -21.27 1.01
N TYR A 538 15.86 -20.97 -0.01
CA TYR A 538 15.63 -19.85 -0.92
C TYR A 538 14.58 -20.18 -1.98
N ILE A 539 14.63 -21.40 -2.57
CA ILE A 539 13.64 -21.85 -3.56
C ILE A 539 12.23 -21.94 -2.95
N ALA A 540 12.11 -22.40 -1.69
CA ALA A 540 10.81 -22.46 -1.03
C ALA A 540 10.12 -21.09 -0.92
N ARG A 541 10.86 -20.00 -1.07
CA ARG A 541 10.36 -18.62 -0.98
C ARG A 541 10.19 -17.94 -2.34
N SER A 542 10.86 -18.40 -3.40
CA SER A 542 10.76 -17.81 -4.74
C SER A 542 9.32 -17.69 -5.24
N GLY A 543 8.45 -18.65 -4.89
CA GLY A 543 7.02 -18.61 -5.19
C GLY A 543 6.21 -17.52 -4.47
N THR A 544 6.77 -16.90 -3.42
CA THR A 544 6.14 -15.78 -2.68
C THR A 544 6.78 -14.43 -3.02
N ARG A 545 7.60 -14.37 -4.05
CA ARG A 545 8.21 -13.14 -4.56
C ARG A 545 7.12 -12.15 -4.97
N PRO A 546 7.26 -10.85 -4.65
CA PRO A 546 6.18 -9.87 -4.84
C PRO A 546 5.68 -9.76 -6.29
N ASP A 547 6.54 -9.91 -7.30
CA ASP A 547 6.12 -9.91 -8.71
C ASP A 547 5.27 -11.14 -9.07
N VAL A 548 5.56 -12.31 -8.49
CA VAL A 548 4.74 -13.52 -8.64
C VAL A 548 3.37 -13.31 -8.00
N LEU A 549 3.32 -12.70 -6.81
CA LEU A 549 2.07 -12.35 -6.13
C LEU A 549 1.25 -11.33 -6.93
N SER A 550 1.88 -10.30 -7.48
CA SER A 550 1.23 -9.33 -8.36
C SER A 550 0.60 -9.99 -9.58
N GLN A 551 1.30 -10.96 -10.19
CA GLN A 551 0.78 -11.70 -11.34
C GLN A 551 -0.35 -12.65 -10.96
N LEU A 552 -0.35 -13.24 -9.75
CA LEU A 552 -1.47 -14.03 -9.23
C LEU A 552 -2.72 -13.16 -9.01
N GLU A 553 -2.57 -11.95 -8.50
CA GLU A 553 -3.70 -11.01 -8.39
C GLU A 553 -4.20 -10.56 -9.77
N SER A 554 -3.32 -10.41 -10.77
CA SER A 554 -3.70 -10.15 -12.17
C SER A 554 -4.49 -11.33 -12.77
N LEU A 555 -4.14 -12.57 -12.42
CA LEU A 555 -4.94 -13.76 -12.80
C LEU A 555 -6.34 -13.70 -12.15
N ARG A 556 -6.43 -13.37 -10.87
CA ARG A 556 -7.73 -13.19 -10.18
C ARG A 556 -8.58 -12.10 -10.83
N GLN A 557 -7.96 -10.99 -11.25
CA GLN A 557 -8.64 -9.93 -12.00
C GLN A 557 -9.22 -10.48 -13.32
N ALA A 558 -8.44 -11.26 -14.08
CA ALA A 558 -8.91 -11.87 -15.33
C ALA A 558 -10.06 -12.86 -15.08
N GLU A 559 -10.01 -13.67 -14.02
CA GLU A 559 -11.10 -14.60 -13.64
C GLU A 559 -12.38 -13.82 -13.26
N ARG A 560 -12.27 -12.69 -12.57
CA ARG A 560 -13.42 -11.82 -12.28
C ARG A 560 -13.99 -11.19 -13.55
N ASN A 561 -13.14 -10.75 -14.48
CA ASN A 561 -13.57 -10.22 -15.78
C ASN A 561 -14.28 -11.28 -16.63
N LEU A 562 -13.86 -12.53 -16.55
CA LEU A 562 -14.60 -13.64 -17.15
C LEU A 562 -16.01 -13.76 -16.57
N SER A 563 -16.13 -13.71 -15.24
CA SER A 563 -17.45 -13.74 -14.56
C SER A 563 -18.31 -12.54 -14.91
N VAL A 564 -17.74 -11.35 -15.15
CA VAL A 564 -18.45 -10.17 -15.70
C VAL A 564 -19.01 -10.50 -17.10
N ALA A 565 -18.20 -11.11 -17.97
CA ALA A 565 -18.66 -11.47 -19.32
C ALA A 565 -19.76 -12.55 -19.29
N GLU A 566 -19.64 -13.54 -18.39
CA GLU A 566 -20.67 -14.58 -18.17
C GLU A 566 -21.97 -14.00 -17.59
N GLY A 567 -21.86 -12.95 -16.75
CA GLY A 567 -22.99 -12.22 -16.20
C GLY A 567 -23.92 -11.63 -17.26
N LYS A 568 -23.41 -11.33 -18.47
CA LYS A 568 -24.19 -10.77 -19.57
C LYS A 568 -25.24 -11.72 -20.16
N PHE A 569 -25.17 -13.02 -19.87
CA PHE A 569 -26.22 -13.97 -20.22
C PHE A 569 -27.49 -13.83 -19.38
N PHE A 570 -27.40 -13.18 -18.21
CA PHE A 570 -28.52 -13.02 -17.31
C PHE A 570 -29.29 -11.73 -17.62
N PRO A 571 -30.59 -11.66 -17.22
CA PRO A 571 -31.34 -10.42 -17.34
C PRO A 571 -30.75 -9.31 -16.49
N THR A 572 -30.83 -8.08 -16.98
CA THR A 572 -30.56 -6.87 -16.20
C THR A 572 -31.89 -6.30 -15.70
N ILE A 573 -31.99 -6.07 -14.40
CA ILE A 573 -33.16 -5.45 -13.78
C ILE A 573 -32.75 -4.07 -13.26
N THR A 574 -33.39 -3.02 -13.77
CA THR A 574 -33.15 -1.64 -13.38
C THR A 574 -34.40 -1.00 -12.79
N ALA A 575 -34.23 -0.13 -11.82
CA ALA A 575 -35.28 0.77 -11.33
C ALA A 575 -34.97 2.18 -11.79
N ASN A 576 -35.84 2.74 -12.59
CA ASN A 576 -35.74 4.10 -13.14
C ASN A 576 -36.83 4.96 -12.55
N GLY A 577 -36.47 6.07 -11.90
CA GLY A 577 -37.37 7.07 -11.40
C GLY A 577 -37.25 8.35 -12.23
N ASP A 578 -38.34 8.96 -12.57
CA ASP A 578 -38.36 10.27 -13.21
C ASP A 578 -39.30 11.21 -12.46
N PHE A 579 -38.81 12.35 -12.09
CA PHE A 579 -39.57 13.43 -11.49
C PHE A 579 -39.49 14.64 -12.43
N LEU A 580 -40.61 14.93 -13.05
CA LEU A 580 -40.75 16.03 -14.03
C LEU A 580 -41.44 17.22 -13.37
N SER A 581 -40.83 18.39 -13.45
CA SER A 581 -41.46 19.67 -13.18
C SER A 581 -41.55 20.46 -14.48
N SER A 582 -42.78 20.65 -15.01
CA SER A 582 -43.04 21.46 -16.19
C SER A 582 -43.56 22.83 -15.75
N GLN A 583 -42.87 23.91 -16.15
CA GLN A 583 -43.40 25.27 -16.07
C GLN A 583 -44.19 25.59 -17.33
N ASP A 584 -45.46 25.26 -17.29
CA ASP A 584 -46.46 25.84 -18.22
C ASP A 584 -47.21 26.92 -17.45
N PRO A 585 -47.36 28.15 -18.00
CA PRO A 585 -48.13 29.24 -17.37
C PRO A 585 -49.62 28.89 -17.11
N THR A 586 -50.10 27.76 -17.61
CA THR A 586 -51.49 27.31 -17.42
C THR A 586 -51.67 26.13 -16.50
N SER A 587 -50.58 25.37 -16.15
CA SER A 587 -50.64 24.30 -15.19
C SER A 587 -49.24 23.99 -14.65
N ASN A 588 -49.02 24.13 -13.34
CA ASN A 588 -47.89 23.54 -12.63
C ASN A 588 -48.19 22.06 -12.40
N GLN A 589 -47.75 21.19 -13.30
CA GLN A 589 -47.90 19.77 -13.15
C GLN A 589 -46.58 19.17 -12.69
N ILE A 590 -46.63 18.44 -11.62
CA ILE A 590 -45.51 17.62 -11.10
C ILE A 590 -45.89 16.18 -11.34
N ASP A 591 -45.19 15.52 -12.26
CA ASP A 591 -45.36 14.11 -12.56
C ASP A 591 -44.16 13.34 -12.02
N ALA A 592 -44.42 12.26 -11.28
CA ALA A 592 -43.39 11.34 -10.82
C ALA A 592 -43.71 9.94 -11.34
N THR A 593 -42.77 9.34 -12.04
CA THR A 593 -42.89 7.95 -12.51
C THR A 593 -41.76 7.09 -11.92
N MET A 594 -42.09 5.86 -11.59
CA MET A 594 -41.08 4.87 -11.22
C MET A 594 -41.33 3.61 -12.05
N THR A 595 -40.32 3.20 -12.80
CA THR A 595 -40.37 2.06 -13.71
C THR A 595 -39.33 1.00 -13.25
N ILE A 596 -39.76 -0.23 -13.12
CA ILE A 596 -38.84 -1.37 -13.00
C ILE A 596 -38.82 -2.06 -14.35
N GLU A 597 -37.64 -2.11 -14.94
CA GLU A 597 -37.41 -2.69 -16.25
C GLU A 597 -36.54 -3.95 -16.10
N ALA A 598 -36.96 -5.04 -16.75
CA ALA A 598 -36.15 -6.26 -16.90
C ALA A 598 -35.82 -6.47 -18.37
N SER A 599 -34.55 -6.41 -18.71
CA SER A 599 -34.05 -6.60 -20.08
C SER A 599 -33.14 -7.81 -20.16
N MET A 600 -33.35 -8.67 -21.14
CA MET A 600 -32.52 -9.84 -21.41
C MET A 600 -32.26 -9.96 -22.90
N PRO A 601 -31.01 -10.02 -23.34
CA PRO A 601 -30.69 -10.25 -24.75
C PRO A 601 -31.05 -11.68 -25.15
N ILE A 602 -32.03 -11.85 -26.06
CA ILE A 602 -32.42 -13.16 -26.56
C ILE A 602 -31.50 -13.59 -27.71
N PHE A 603 -31.08 -12.64 -28.54
CA PHE A 603 -30.16 -12.88 -29.66
C PHE A 603 -29.35 -11.59 -29.92
N ASP A 604 -28.02 -11.72 -29.86
CA ASP A 604 -27.07 -10.63 -30.03
C ASP A 604 -26.05 -10.91 -31.18
N GLY A 605 -26.37 -11.83 -32.06
CA GLY A 605 -25.45 -12.25 -33.14
C GLY A 605 -24.20 -13.00 -32.65
N GLY A 606 -24.19 -13.48 -31.39
CA GLY A 606 -23.07 -14.24 -30.82
C GLY A 606 -22.03 -13.37 -30.10
N LEU A 607 -22.32 -12.07 -29.88
CA LEU A 607 -21.41 -11.12 -29.25
C LEU A 607 -21.01 -11.56 -27.84
N ILE A 608 -21.96 -11.94 -26.97
CA ILE A 608 -21.70 -12.37 -25.61
C ILE A 608 -20.85 -13.65 -25.61
N ILE A 609 -21.16 -14.62 -26.49
CA ILE A 609 -20.38 -15.87 -26.63
C ILE A 609 -18.92 -15.55 -26.99
N ALA A 610 -18.70 -14.64 -27.93
CA ALA A 610 -17.36 -14.21 -28.34
C ALA A 610 -16.62 -13.50 -27.20
N GLN A 611 -17.29 -12.65 -26.42
CA GLN A 611 -16.71 -11.98 -25.25
C GLN A 611 -16.34 -12.96 -24.15
N VAL A 612 -17.17 -13.96 -23.87
CA VAL A 612 -16.84 -15.01 -22.89
C VAL A 612 -15.64 -15.83 -23.38
N HIS A 613 -15.61 -16.20 -24.68
CA HIS A 613 -14.48 -16.91 -25.25
C HIS A 613 -13.18 -16.09 -25.13
N GLN A 614 -13.22 -14.80 -25.47
CA GLN A 614 -12.09 -13.89 -25.32
C GLN A 614 -11.58 -13.85 -23.86
N ASN A 615 -12.47 -13.67 -22.88
CA ASN A 615 -12.07 -13.62 -21.47
C ASN A 615 -11.54 -14.99 -20.97
N LYS A 616 -12.04 -16.12 -21.49
CA LYS A 616 -11.47 -17.45 -21.20
C LYS A 616 -10.02 -17.57 -21.67
N GLU A 617 -9.72 -17.07 -22.86
CA GLU A 617 -8.34 -17.06 -23.36
C GLU A 617 -7.44 -16.09 -22.59
N LEU A 618 -7.95 -14.93 -22.13
CA LEU A 618 -7.21 -14.02 -21.25
C LEU A 618 -6.89 -14.68 -19.89
N VAL A 619 -7.80 -15.45 -19.31
CA VAL A 619 -7.53 -16.24 -18.09
C VAL A 619 -6.43 -17.27 -18.34
N ARG A 620 -6.49 -18.01 -19.47
CA ARG A 620 -5.44 -18.97 -19.84
C ARG A 620 -4.09 -18.29 -20.02
N GLN A 621 -4.06 -17.16 -20.73
CA GLN A 621 -2.85 -16.35 -20.90
C GLN A 621 -2.28 -15.90 -19.55
N SER A 622 -3.12 -15.33 -18.66
CA SER A 622 -2.68 -14.91 -17.32
C SER A 622 -2.13 -16.05 -16.48
N ARG A 623 -2.72 -17.26 -16.61
CA ARG A 623 -2.21 -18.46 -15.92
C ARG A 623 -0.84 -18.87 -16.43
N LEU A 624 -0.64 -18.86 -17.75
CA LEU A 624 0.68 -19.14 -18.34
C LEU A 624 1.72 -18.11 -17.94
N ASN A 625 1.33 -16.83 -17.81
CA ASN A 625 2.22 -15.79 -17.33
C ASN A 625 2.66 -16.04 -15.87
N VAL A 626 1.75 -16.48 -14.99
CA VAL A 626 2.08 -16.88 -13.61
C VAL A 626 3.08 -18.05 -13.63
N GLU A 627 2.81 -19.10 -14.39
CA GLU A 627 3.69 -20.27 -14.48
C GLU A 627 5.07 -19.91 -15.05
N GLN A 628 5.11 -19.03 -16.04
CA GLN A 628 6.37 -18.54 -16.61
C GLN A 628 7.15 -17.76 -15.55
N LEU A 629 6.50 -16.81 -14.85
CA LEU A 629 7.17 -15.98 -13.87
C LEU A 629 7.66 -16.79 -12.66
N GLN A 630 6.92 -17.82 -12.24
CA GLN A 630 7.38 -18.75 -11.20
C GLN A 630 8.66 -19.48 -11.64
N ARG A 631 8.69 -20.01 -12.89
CA ARG A 631 9.92 -20.66 -13.41
C ARG A 631 11.10 -19.69 -13.49
N THR A 632 10.86 -18.45 -13.92
CA THR A 632 11.90 -17.40 -13.94
C THR A 632 12.38 -17.07 -12.52
N ALA A 633 11.49 -16.98 -11.54
CA ALA A 633 11.85 -16.74 -10.14
C ALA A 633 12.74 -17.87 -9.56
N ASP A 634 12.42 -19.12 -9.90
CA ASP A 634 13.23 -20.27 -9.53
C ASP A 634 14.60 -20.26 -10.21
N GLU A 635 14.66 -19.93 -11.51
CA GLU A 635 15.90 -19.78 -12.26
C GLU A 635 16.77 -18.66 -11.71
N ASP A 636 16.20 -17.47 -11.50
CA ASP A 636 16.90 -16.32 -10.89
C ASP A 636 17.51 -16.69 -9.54
N THR A 637 16.73 -17.37 -8.70
CA THR A 637 17.18 -17.80 -7.36
C THR A 637 18.32 -18.80 -7.45
N ARG A 638 18.26 -19.80 -8.34
CA ARG A 638 19.32 -20.78 -8.55
C ARG A 638 20.60 -20.14 -9.09
N THR A 639 20.43 -19.24 -10.07
CA THR A 639 21.55 -18.51 -10.68
C THR A 639 22.21 -17.59 -9.66
N ALA A 640 21.45 -16.83 -8.90
CA ALA A 640 21.96 -15.96 -7.84
C ALA A 640 22.67 -16.77 -6.74
N TYR A 641 22.15 -17.93 -6.36
CA TYR A 641 22.79 -18.83 -5.41
C TYR A 641 24.12 -19.39 -5.92
N ALA A 642 24.17 -19.81 -7.19
CA ALA A 642 25.42 -20.28 -7.82
C ALA A 642 26.48 -19.17 -7.86
N ASN A 643 26.09 -17.96 -8.23
CA ASN A 643 26.97 -16.79 -8.24
C ASN A 643 27.48 -16.45 -6.83
N PHE A 644 26.60 -16.51 -5.82
CA PHE A 644 26.95 -16.27 -4.43
C PHE A 644 27.95 -17.32 -3.90
N THR A 645 27.66 -18.61 -4.07
CA THR A 645 28.55 -19.69 -3.61
C THR A 645 29.90 -19.68 -4.34
N SER A 646 29.90 -19.37 -5.64
CA SER A 646 31.12 -19.18 -6.42
C SER A 646 31.95 -18.01 -5.88
N SER A 647 31.33 -16.88 -5.59
CA SER A 647 32.04 -15.71 -5.05
C SER A 647 32.64 -15.95 -3.68
N ILE A 648 31.96 -16.70 -2.79
CA ILE A 648 32.56 -17.15 -1.50
C ILE A 648 33.80 -18.00 -1.74
N SER A 649 33.69 -18.98 -2.65
CA SER A 649 34.82 -19.86 -2.99
C SER A 649 36.01 -19.07 -3.56
N GLN A 650 35.73 -18.07 -4.42
CA GLN A 650 36.77 -17.17 -4.96
C GLN A 650 37.46 -16.39 -3.85
N VAL A 651 36.72 -15.84 -2.86
CA VAL A 651 37.33 -15.12 -1.72
C VAL A 651 38.29 -16.02 -0.94
N VAL A 652 37.95 -17.30 -0.74
CA VAL A 652 38.82 -18.26 -0.03
C VAL A 652 40.15 -18.48 -0.78
N VAL A 653 40.05 -18.74 -2.10
CA VAL A 653 41.23 -18.97 -2.95
C VAL A 653 42.10 -17.72 -3.09
N LEU A 654 41.45 -16.56 -3.32
CA LEU A 654 42.19 -15.29 -3.46
C LEU A 654 42.84 -14.85 -2.15
N ARG A 655 42.29 -15.20 -1.01
CA ARG A 655 42.97 -14.99 0.30
C ARG A 655 44.24 -15.78 0.40
N GLU A 656 44.21 -17.01 -0.02
CA GLU A 656 45.43 -17.86 -0.06
C GLU A 656 46.47 -17.34 -1.06
N ALA A 657 46.01 -16.95 -2.27
CA ALA A 657 46.85 -16.31 -3.30
C ALA A 657 47.51 -15.03 -2.79
N ALA A 658 46.76 -14.15 -2.12
CA ALA A 658 47.32 -12.94 -1.53
C ALA A 658 48.34 -13.21 -0.44
N GLN A 659 48.19 -14.29 0.37
CA GLN A 659 49.18 -14.72 1.36
C GLN A 659 50.45 -15.23 0.71
N PHE A 660 50.32 -16.01 -0.37
CA PHE A 660 51.52 -16.50 -1.09
C PHE A 660 52.24 -15.35 -1.82
N ALA A 661 51.52 -14.43 -2.44
CA ALA A 661 52.11 -13.26 -3.06
C ALA A 661 52.86 -12.36 -2.06
N ALA A 662 52.28 -12.18 -0.85
CA ALA A 662 52.96 -11.47 0.23
C ALA A 662 54.27 -12.15 0.66
N LYS A 663 54.26 -13.47 0.82
CA LYS A 663 55.49 -14.25 1.16
C LYS A 663 56.50 -14.21 0.02
N ASN A 664 56.05 -14.29 -1.21
CA ASN A 664 56.93 -14.19 -2.37
C ASN A 664 57.61 -12.82 -2.42
N LEU A 665 56.88 -11.74 -2.22
CA LEU A 665 57.46 -10.37 -2.18
C LEU A 665 58.52 -10.28 -1.05
N GLU A 666 58.25 -10.81 0.15
CA GLU A 666 59.18 -10.85 1.27
C GLU A 666 60.47 -11.61 0.90
N ALA A 667 60.35 -12.77 0.27
CA ALA A 667 61.49 -13.58 -0.17
C ALA A 667 62.31 -12.86 -1.27
N GLN A 668 61.61 -12.28 -2.28
CA GLN A 668 62.32 -11.56 -3.37
C GLN A 668 63.06 -10.32 -2.88
N VAL A 669 62.51 -9.61 -1.90
CA VAL A 669 63.24 -8.49 -1.25
C VAL A 669 64.46 -8.93 -0.51
N ASP A 670 64.41 -10.06 0.22
CA ASP A 670 65.55 -10.61 0.95
C ASP A 670 66.64 -11.12 -0.02
N ASP A 671 66.27 -11.84 -1.07
CA ASP A 671 67.17 -12.35 -2.09
C ASP A 671 67.83 -11.21 -2.92
N TYR A 672 67.09 -10.12 -3.19
CA TYR A 672 67.65 -8.92 -3.82
C TYR A 672 68.75 -8.29 -2.94
N ARG A 673 68.57 -8.27 -1.60
CA ARG A 673 69.62 -7.77 -0.69
C ARG A 673 70.88 -8.63 -0.74
N LYS A 674 70.70 -9.94 -0.88
CA LYS A 674 71.80 -10.89 -1.02
C LYS A 674 72.45 -10.82 -2.44
N GLY A 675 71.86 -10.07 -3.38
CA GLY A 675 72.34 -10.00 -4.76
C GLY A 675 72.00 -11.22 -5.62
N VAL A 676 71.02 -12.04 -5.21
CA VAL A 676 70.64 -13.29 -5.88
C VAL A 676 69.66 -13.00 -7.02
N VAL A 677 68.77 -12.01 -6.85
CA VAL A 677 67.75 -11.66 -7.83
C VAL A 677 67.88 -10.20 -8.29
N SER A 678 67.23 -9.87 -9.41
CA SER A 678 67.26 -8.51 -10.01
C SER A 678 66.19 -7.59 -9.37
N ASN A 679 66.33 -6.27 -9.59
CA ASN A 679 65.30 -5.31 -9.23
C ASN A 679 63.95 -5.61 -9.90
N LEU A 680 63.94 -6.16 -11.12
CA LEU A 680 62.73 -6.50 -11.86
C LEU A 680 61.90 -7.56 -11.14
N ASP A 681 62.61 -8.57 -10.55
CA ASP A 681 61.91 -9.62 -9.82
C ASP A 681 61.18 -9.10 -8.58
N VAL A 682 61.77 -8.11 -7.88
CA VAL A 682 61.14 -7.45 -6.74
C VAL A 682 59.95 -6.59 -7.18
N LEU A 683 60.10 -5.83 -8.28
CA LEU A 683 58.98 -5.02 -8.82
C LEU A 683 57.83 -5.88 -9.29
N THR A 684 58.12 -7.00 -9.97
CA THR A 684 57.11 -7.98 -10.38
C THR A 684 56.35 -8.56 -9.16
N ALA A 685 57.11 -9.02 -8.16
CA ALA A 685 56.52 -9.57 -6.93
C ALA A 685 55.66 -8.52 -6.16
N LEU A 686 56.06 -7.25 -6.19
CA LEU A 686 55.28 -6.16 -5.61
C LEU A 686 53.98 -5.92 -6.37
N GLN A 687 54.01 -5.90 -7.71
CA GLN A 687 52.79 -5.77 -8.54
C GLN A 687 51.87 -6.99 -8.36
N ASP A 688 52.41 -8.18 -8.35
CA ASP A 688 51.62 -9.42 -8.12
C ASP A 688 50.91 -9.40 -6.75
N TYR A 689 51.62 -8.96 -5.70
CA TYR A 689 51.03 -8.83 -4.37
C TYR A 689 49.91 -7.77 -4.34
N GLN A 690 50.11 -6.60 -4.94
CA GLN A 690 49.08 -5.56 -4.98
C GLN A 690 47.89 -6.01 -5.82
N THR A 691 48.10 -6.70 -6.94
CA THR A 691 47.06 -7.27 -7.79
C THR A 691 46.24 -8.31 -6.99
N ALA A 692 46.88 -9.22 -6.25
CA ALA A 692 46.21 -10.20 -5.45
C ALA A 692 45.40 -9.57 -4.30
N ARG A 693 45.88 -8.49 -3.67
CA ARG A 693 45.14 -7.72 -2.65
C ARG A 693 43.90 -7.07 -3.26
N GLN A 694 44.02 -6.45 -4.41
CA GLN A 694 42.93 -5.79 -5.11
C GLN A 694 41.85 -6.81 -5.51
N GLN A 695 42.27 -7.93 -6.11
CA GLN A 695 41.35 -9.02 -6.45
C GLN A 695 40.60 -9.57 -5.24
N LEU A 696 41.32 -9.77 -4.11
CA LEU A 696 40.68 -10.20 -2.87
C LEU A 696 39.69 -9.19 -2.31
N HIS A 697 40.05 -7.88 -2.35
CA HIS A 697 39.16 -6.81 -1.92
C HIS A 697 37.88 -6.77 -2.78
N ASN A 698 38.02 -6.78 -4.09
CA ASN A 698 36.92 -6.74 -5.04
C ASN A 698 36.02 -7.98 -4.92
N ALA A 699 36.61 -9.17 -4.76
CA ALA A 699 35.86 -10.40 -4.52
C ALA A 699 35.06 -10.37 -3.20
N ASN A 700 35.57 -9.73 -2.14
CA ASN A 700 34.85 -9.54 -0.89
C ASN A 700 33.62 -8.64 -1.09
N MET A 701 33.76 -7.51 -1.82
CA MET A 701 32.61 -6.62 -2.11
C MET A 701 31.59 -7.33 -2.99
N GLN A 702 32.05 -8.05 -4.03
CA GLN A 702 31.19 -8.80 -4.93
C GLN A 702 30.42 -9.94 -4.20
N ALA A 703 31.05 -10.63 -3.25
CA ALA A 703 30.39 -11.69 -2.47
C ALA A 703 29.23 -11.12 -1.61
N ARG A 704 29.41 -9.92 -1.05
CA ARG A 704 28.36 -9.24 -0.28
C ARG A 704 27.21 -8.81 -1.18
N LEU A 705 27.53 -8.23 -2.35
CA LEU A 705 26.52 -7.85 -3.34
C LEU A 705 25.76 -9.07 -3.87
N ASN A 706 26.44 -10.19 -4.13
CA ASN A 706 25.80 -11.41 -4.60
C ASN A 706 24.87 -12.02 -3.55
N LEU A 707 25.13 -11.84 -2.25
CA LEU A 707 24.17 -12.21 -1.21
C LEU A 707 22.90 -11.37 -1.30
N ILE A 708 23.01 -10.05 -1.51
CA ILE A 708 21.86 -9.18 -1.66
C ILE A 708 21.07 -9.57 -2.91
N ASN A 709 21.76 -9.82 -4.04
CA ASN A 709 21.12 -10.28 -5.27
C ASN A 709 20.38 -11.61 -5.06
N LEU A 710 20.92 -12.53 -4.25
CA LEU A 710 20.24 -13.77 -3.89
C LEU A 710 18.97 -13.49 -3.04
N HIS A 711 19.06 -12.57 -2.08
CA HIS A 711 17.91 -12.20 -1.27
C HIS A 711 16.79 -11.56 -2.13
N VAL A 712 17.14 -10.68 -3.06
CA VAL A 712 16.19 -10.08 -4.02
C VAL A 712 15.59 -11.14 -4.94
N ALA A 713 16.41 -12.07 -5.44
CA ALA A 713 15.92 -13.15 -6.30
C ALA A 713 14.97 -14.11 -5.57
N ALA A 714 15.16 -14.32 -4.28
CA ALA A 714 14.30 -15.16 -3.43
C ALA A 714 13.14 -14.40 -2.78
N GLY A 715 12.97 -13.09 -3.02
CA GLY A 715 11.93 -12.26 -2.37
C GLY A 715 12.18 -12.00 -0.89
N LEU A 716 13.44 -11.92 -0.47
CA LEU A 716 13.87 -11.73 0.92
C LEU A 716 14.47 -10.34 1.19
N ALA A 717 14.60 -9.50 0.18
CA ALA A 717 15.41 -8.27 0.25
C ALA A 717 14.87 -7.20 1.22
N ALA A 718 13.58 -7.18 1.47
CA ALA A 718 12.99 -6.25 2.44
C ALA A 718 13.36 -6.59 3.89
N THR A 719 13.92 -7.77 4.12
CA THR A 719 14.30 -8.30 5.42
C THR A 719 15.77 -8.71 5.38
N GLY A 720 16.69 -7.76 5.52
CA GLY A 720 18.10 -8.09 5.71
C GLY A 720 18.32 -9.10 6.87
N PRO A 721 19.51 -9.66 7.07
CA PRO A 721 19.82 -10.71 8.06
C PRO A 721 19.52 -10.36 9.53
N ASN A 722 18.97 -9.17 9.81
CA ASN A 722 18.41 -8.72 11.08
C ASN A 722 16.88 -8.59 11.04
N ALA A 723 16.20 -9.30 10.16
CA ALA A 723 14.76 -9.23 9.95
C ALA A 723 13.89 -9.60 11.16
N ASP A 724 14.45 -10.26 12.16
CA ASP A 724 13.70 -10.61 13.37
C ASP A 724 13.35 -9.38 14.24
N ASN A 725 13.88 -8.17 13.95
CA ASN A 725 13.65 -6.99 14.78
C ASN A 725 13.22 -5.69 14.06
N HIS A 726 13.28 -5.60 12.73
CA HIS A 726 12.82 -4.41 12.00
C HIS A 726 12.17 -4.83 10.68
N ALA A 727 10.92 -5.24 10.72
CA ALA A 727 10.06 -5.08 9.56
C ALA A 727 10.19 -3.60 9.14
N LEU A 728 10.72 -3.34 7.92
CA LEU A 728 10.52 -2.05 7.29
C LEU A 728 9.03 -1.72 7.45
N PRO A 729 8.61 -0.48 7.64
CA PRO A 729 7.21 -0.10 7.71
C PRO A 729 6.50 -0.18 6.35
N ILE A 730 6.79 -1.21 5.56
CA ILE A 730 5.84 -1.82 4.63
C ILE A 730 4.84 -2.63 5.48
N THR A 731 4.82 -2.36 6.78
CA THR A 731 3.66 -2.72 7.55
C THR A 731 2.51 -2.00 6.93
N ASN A 732 1.65 -2.78 6.30
CA ASN A 732 0.22 -2.53 6.39
C ASN A 732 -0.10 -1.16 6.98
N THR A 733 0.21 -0.08 6.23
CA THR A 733 -0.61 1.10 6.36
C THR A 733 -1.98 0.55 6.09
N PRO A 734 -2.87 0.47 7.07
CA PRO A 734 -4.20 -0.01 6.81
C PRO A 734 -4.69 0.88 5.68
N VAL A 735 -4.97 0.25 4.54
CA VAL A 735 -5.80 0.87 3.53
C VAL A 735 -7.01 1.32 4.28
N VAL A 736 -7.08 2.61 4.53
CA VAL A 736 -8.28 3.25 5.00
C VAL A 736 -9.29 2.94 3.91
N SER A 737 -10.09 1.90 4.15
CA SER A 737 -11.27 1.64 3.37
C SER A 737 -12.18 2.83 3.65
N HIS A 738 -12.26 3.76 2.70
CA HIS A 738 -13.33 4.72 2.64
C HIS A 738 -14.64 4.03 2.30
#